data_488f79f7b712c385340a8a680e6efd7f
#
_entry.id   488f79f7b712c385340a8a680e6efd7f
#
_cell.length_a   1.000
_cell.length_b   1.000
_cell.length_c   1.000
_cell.angle_alpha   90.00
_cell.angle_beta   90.00
_cell.angle_gamma   90.00
#
_symmetry.space_group_name_H-M   'P 1'
#
loop_
_entity.id
_entity.type
_entity.pdbx_description
1 polymer ?
#
loop_
_entity_poly.entity_id
_entity_poly.type
_entity_poly.pdbx_seq_one_letter_code
_entity_poly.pdbx_strand_id
1 'polypeptide(L)'
;MSDQPKKSNFFEKLATFIVDKRNLIFFLYAIAIIASLITQSWVKVCDDLTQYLPETTETRRGLTLMEDEMKTYGTARIIVSHVTYEIARDLADQIEDLNSISSVDFWDADKSADDTTLPSAANKTYEDYMQGADALITVTFRGENDDQSAKDGLAAVKELLAPYDTYISTDVGYSKSETLNEEMGIILVVAALVIVLVLLLTSRSYAEVPVLLLTFVAAALLNKGTNFIFGEISFVSDSVTVVLQLALAIDYSIILLHRFLEEREHAPDDRTACIIAVSAAIPSISASSLTTISGLAAMMFMQFRIGFDLGLVLIKAILLSMLAVFTLMPGLLMLFSKAMERTRHKNFIPQIDRWGKLVYALRHVGVPVFIVCVVGGFFLSNQCPYVYGDNAVMTVRRNEHQAATDRVEKEFGTQNIMALVVPKGDTASEKAVLKELSGLDEVDYAMGLSNVEAKPGYFLTDKLTPRQFSEMMGLSYEEACILYAAYTADQEDNYGPIVGGIDSYTVSAMDMILFIYQEKEKGYVTLDDEDEREINDAYTQITDAQTQMLGPNYTRMVMNLNLPEEGTDTFAFLKTVHSIVEKYYDADDVYLVGNSTSDYDQSVSFARDNVMISVLSVVFVVLVLVFTFMSVGLPILLILVIQGSIWINFTFPTVLHTNIFFMSYLIVTSIQMGANIDYAIVISTWYSDLKTRMSSREALIKALDLSFPTVLTSGSILSAAGFLIGQITTEPSIVGIGQCLSRGTLISMFLVMFVLPQILVLGDRIVEKTSFQVKLPATPIASQRLSGTTFVNGRVRGRISGFVDAEIHGVVKGDISAIMSSGSYDLPEGSGQPPEAGASPEDTPNTPPADSVTGKEGDAQ
;
A
#
# COMPACT_ATOMS: atom_id res chain seq x y z
N MET A 1 -7.79 -26.83 55.39
CA MET A 1 -6.95 -27.18 54.27
C MET A 1 -7.65 -28.20 53.39
N SER A 2 -8.25 -27.76 52.32
CA SER A 2 -8.61 -28.60 51.21
C SER A 2 -8.53 -27.72 49.95
N ASP A 3 -7.45 -27.89 49.22
CA ASP A 3 -7.21 -27.31 47.93
C ASP A 3 -8.34 -27.76 46.97
N GLN A 4 -9.29 -26.93 46.73
CA GLN A 4 -10.11 -27.08 45.52
C GLN A 4 -9.33 -26.44 44.38
N PRO A 5 -9.04 -27.14 43.28
CA PRO A 5 -8.38 -26.59 42.13
C PRO A 5 -9.28 -25.48 41.53
N LYS A 6 -8.82 -24.22 41.59
CA LYS A 6 -9.38 -23.14 40.75
C LYS A 6 -9.48 -23.67 39.33
N LYS A 7 -10.68 -23.71 38.74
CA LYS A 7 -10.86 -24.04 37.34
C LYS A 7 -9.95 -23.09 36.54
N SER A 8 -8.83 -23.61 36.05
CA SER A 8 -7.87 -22.85 35.26
C SER A 8 -8.60 -22.34 34.00
N ASN A 9 -8.54 -21.02 33.76
CA ASN A 9 -9.09 -20.40 32.57
C ASN A 9 -8.41 -21.00 31.33
N PHE A 10 -9.13 -21.08 30.20
CA PHE A 10 -8.59 -21.57 28.91
C PHE A 10 -7.23 -20.95 28.59
N PHE A 11 -7.10 -19.62 28.75
CA PHE A 11 -5.84 -18.88 28.50
C PHE A 11 -4.70 -19.32 29.45
N GLU A 12 -5.00 -19.66 30.68
CA GLU A 12 -4.00 -20.15 31.65
C GLU A 12 -3.46 -21.54 31.26
N LYS A 13 -4.33 -22.43 30.77
CA LYS A 13 -3.92 -23.74 30.23
C LYS A 13 -3.05 -23.59 28.98
N LEU A 14 -3.45 -22.70 28.07
CA LEU A 14 -2.70 -22.40 26.86
C LEU A 14 -1.33 -21.83 27.21
N ALA A 15 -1.26 -20.83 28.07
CA ALA A 15 -0.02 -20.23 28.55
C ALA A 15 0.91 -21.27 29.23
N THR A 16 0.35 -22.15 30.07
CA THR A 16 1.11 -23.25 30.69
C THR A 16 1.70 -24.19 29.64
N PHE A 17 0.91 -24.59 28.64
CA PHE A 17 1.39 -25.43 27.55
C PHE A 17 2.54 -24.76 26.78
N ILE A 18 2.41 -23.49 26.43
CA ILE A 18 3.43 -22.73 25.70
C ILE A 18 4.73 -22.64 26.50
N VAL A 19 4.66 -22.27 27.77
CA VAL A 19 5.83 -22.08 28.62
C VAL A 19 6.53 -23.42 28.92
N ASP A 20 5.78 -24.51 29.16
CA ASP A 20 6.34 -25.83 29.43
C ASP A 20 6.94 -26.48 28.18
N LYS A 21 6.39 -26.24 27.00
CA LYS A 21 6.86 -26.81 25.73
C LYS A 21 7.81 -25.89 24.96
N ARG A 22 8.39 -24.86 25.59
CA ARG A 22 9.26 -23.88 24.96
C ARG A 22 10.39 -24.47 24.10
N ASN A 23 11.01 -25.57 24.51
CA ASN A 23 12.08 -26.20 23.75
C ASN A 23 11.58 -26.83 22.44
N LEU A 24 10.37 -27.40 22.44
CA LEU A 24 9.70 -27.87 21.23
C LEU A 24 9.36 -26.70 20.32
N ILE A 25 8.88 -25.59 20.87
CA ILE A 25 8.57 -24.37 20.14
C ILE A 25 9.83 -23.79 19.47
N PHE A 26 10.94 -23.68 20.21
CA PHE A 26 12.22 -23.26 19.62
C PHE A 26 12.66 -24.13 18.45
N PHE A 27 12.52 -25.46 18.60
CA PHE A 27 12.84 -26.41 17.54
C PHE A 27 11.95 -26.24 16.31
N LEU A 28 10.64 -26.04 16.50
CA LEU A 28 9.68 -25.80 15.42
C LEU A 28 9.98 -24.47 14.71
N TYR A 29 10.30 -23.39 15.45
CA TYR A 29 10.70 -22.12 14.86
C TYR A 29 12.00 -22.22 14.07
N ALA A 30 13.00 -22.99 14.57
CA ALA A 30 14.23 -23.20 13.82
C ALA A 30 13.97 -23.89 12.47
N ILE A 31 13.12 -24.93 12.44
CA ILE A 31 12.74 -25.61 11.21
C ILE A 31 11.94 -24.65 10.29
N ALA A 32 10.98 -23.91 10.84
CA ALA A 32 10.16 -23.00 10.07
C ALA A 32 10.98 -21.84 9.47
N ILE A 33 11.96 -21.30 10.20
CA ILE A 33 12.87 -20.28 9.69
C ILE A 33 13.76 -20.83 8.55
N ILE A 34 14.31 -22.05 8.70
CA ILE A 34 15.09 -22.68 7.64
C ILE A 34 14.22 -22.90 6.39
N ALA A 35 13.01 -23.40 6.55
CA ALA A 35 12.07 -23.53 5.45
C ALA A 35 11.76 -22.18 4.81
N SER A 36 11.53 -21.13 5.60
CA SER A 36 11.24 -19.78 5.12
C SER A 36 12.38 -19.17 4.30
N LEU A 37 13.64 -19.43 4.70
CA LEU A 37 14.81 -18.98 3.92
C LEU A 37 14.91 -19.65 2.55
N ILE A 38 14.35 -20.84 2.39
CA ILE A 38 14.31 -21.55 1.10
C ILE A 38 13.11 -21.05 0.26
N THR A 39 11.95 -20.91 0.89
CA THR A 39 10.69 -20.63 0.17
C THR A 39 10.50 -19.16 -0.18
N GLN A 40 11.29 -18.24 0.39
CA GLN A 40 11.18 -16.80 0.09
C GLN A 40 11.44 -16.45 -1.39
N SER A 41 12.18 -17.29 -2.13
CA SER A 41 12.44 -17.11 -3.56
C SER A 41 11.37 -17.73 -4.47
N TRP A 42 10.33 -18.35 -3.91
CA TRP A 42 9.27 -19.01 -4.70
C TRP A 42 8.12 -18.06 -5.06
N VAL A 43 8.04 -16.92 -4.41
CA VAL A 43 7.05 -15.89 -4.75
C VAL A 43 7.48 -15.14 -6.00
N LYS A 44 6.53 -14.87 -6.89
CA LYS A 44 6.73 -13.94 -7.99
C LYS A 44 6.43 -12.53 -7.52
N VAL A 45 7.27 -11.58 -7.90
CA VAL A 45 7.04 -10.16 -7.62
C VAL A 45 6.70 -9.47 -8.94
N CYS A 46 5.55 -8.81 -8.97
CA CYS A 46 5.08 -8.05 -10.12
C CYS A 46 5.57 -6.60 -10.01
N ASP A 47 6.29 -6.13 -11.02
CA ASP A 47 6.87 -4.78 -11.10
C ASP A 47 5.93 -3.76 -11.75
N ASP A 48 4.88 -4.23 -12.43
CA ASP A 48 3.93 -3.40 -13.16
C ASP A 48 2.66 -3.12 -12.36
N LEU A 49 2.43 -1.84 -12.01
CA LEU A 49 1.24 -1.39 -11.30
C LEU A 49 -0.03 -1.48 -12.13
N THR A 50 0.07 -1.45 -13.46
CA THR A 50 -1.10 -1.50 -14.35
C THR A 50 -1.84 -2.85 -14.27
N GLN A 51 -1.12 -3.92 -13.88
CA GLN A 51 -1.72 -5.23 -13.63
C GLN A 51 -2.67 -5.25 -12.42
N TYR A 52 -2.58 -4.26 -11.54
CA TYR A 52 -3.47 -4.09 -10.39
C TYR A 52 -4.67 -3.19 -10.66
N LEU A 53 -4.79 -2.62 -11.86
CA LEU A 53 -6.01 -1.93 -12.30
C LEU A 53 -7.21 -2.88 -12.27
N PRO A 54 -8.44 -2.38 -12.03
CA PRO A 54 -9.64 -3.19 -12.11
C PRO A 54 -9.77 -3.84 -13.49
N GLU A 55 -10.12 -5.12 -13.54
CA GLU A 55 -10.34 -5.86 -14.81
C GLU A 55 -11.45 -5.27 -15.70
N THR A 56 -12.25 -4.37 -15.13
CA THR A 56 -13.32 -3.67 -15.85
C THR A 56 -12.87 -2.40 -16.54
N THR A 57 -11.65 -1.92 -16.25
CA THR A 57 -11.11 -0.73 -16.91
C THR A 57 -10.69 -1.03 -18.33
N GLU A 58 -10.79 -0.02 -19.17
CA GLU A 58 -10.43 -0.10 -20.58
C GLU A 58 -8.93 -0.37 -20.74
N THR A 59 -8.10 0.37 -20.04
CA THR A 59 -6.64 0.21 -20.07
C THR A 59 -6.23 -1.23 -19.72
N ARG A 60 -6.80 -1.84 -18.65
CA ARG A 60 -6.46 -3.22 -18.29
C ARG A 60 -6.86 -4.25 -19.33
N ARG A 61 -8.05 -4.09 -19.92
CA ARG A 61 -8.53 -4.96 -21.02
C ARG A 61 -7.65 -4.83 -22.26
N GLY A 62 -7.35 -3.59 -22.63
CA GLY A 62 -6.52 -3.30 -23.78
C GLY A 62 -5.08 -3.81 -23.61
N LEU A 63 -4.47 -3.66 -22.44
CA LEU A 63 -3.16 -4.23 -22.13
C LEU A 63 -3.15 -5.75 -22.25
N THR A 64 -4.13 -6.44 -21.64
CA THR A 64 -4.24 -7.90 -21.74
C THR A 64 -4.38 -8.36 -23.19
N LEU A 65 -5.18 -7.65 -23.98
CA LEU A 65 -5.37 -7.95 -25.40
C LEU A 65 -4.08 -7.73 -26.20
N MET A 66 -3.34 -6.67 -25.90
CA MET A 66 -2.03 -6.43 -26.54
C MET A 66 -1.01 -7.48 -26.16
N GLU A 67 -0.96 -7.91 -24.90
CA GLU A 67 -0.08 -8.99 -24.44
C GLU A 67 -0.40 -10.35 -25.11
N ASP A 68 -1.69 -10.62 -25.36
CA ASP A 68 -2.14 -11.89 -25.97
C ASP A 68 -1.97 -11.94 -27.50
N GLU A 69 -2.13 -10.80 -28.17
CA GLU A 69 -2.20 -10.78 -29.65
C GLU A 69 -0.99 -10.14 -30.33
N MET A 70 -0.22 -9.28 -29.64
CA MET A 70 0.84 -8.47 -30.26
C MET A 70 2.08 -8.46 -29.37
N LYS A 71 3.25 -8.18 -29.95
CA LYS A 71 4.47 -7.92 -29.18
C LYS A 71 4.75 -6.42 -29.11
N THR A 72 5.09 -5.94 -27.92
CA THR A 72 5.55 -4.56 -27.75
C THR A 72 7.05 -4.56 -27.57
N TYR A 73 7.76 -4.11 -28.61
CA TYR A 73 9.22 -4.06 -28.56
C TYR A 73 9.73 -3.04 -27.54
N GLY A 74 10.82 -3.40 -26.87
CA GLY A 74 11.50 -2.51 -25.93
C GLY A 74 12.17 -1.34 -26.66
N THR A 75 12.15 -0.17 -26.03
CA THR A 75 12.76 1.05 -26.57
C THR A 75 13.76 1.68 -25.61
N ALA A 76 14.73 2.40 -26.12
CA ALA A 76 15.65 3.22 -25.35
C ALA A 76 15.81 4.60 -26.00
N ARG A 77 15.70 5.67 -25.22
CA ARG A 77 16.07 7.03 -25.58
C ARG A 77 17.44 7.33 -24.99
N ILE A 78 18.41 7.59 -25.85
CA ILE A 78 19.83 7.68 -25.46
C ILE A 78 20.32 9.09 -25.78
N ILE A 79 20.75 9.84 -24.75
CA ILE A 79 21.54 11.03 -24.96
C ILE A 79 23.01 10.64 -25.02
N VAL A 80 23.68 11.05 -26.08
CA VAL A 80 25.15 11.02 -26.20
C VAL A 80 25.65 12.45 -26.13
N SER A 81 26.38 12.77 -25.04
CA SER A 81 26.82 14.13 -24.75
C SER A 81 28.20 14.41 -25.37
N HIS A 82 28.44 15.68 -25.67
CA HIS A 82 29.71 16.21 -26.21
C HIS A 82 30.10 15.62 -27.57
N VAL A 83 29.12 15.38 -28.45
CA VAL A 83 29.35 14.85 -29.79
C VAL A 83 28.92 15.85 -30.86
N THR A 84 29.51 15.72 -32.05
CA THR A 84 29.03 16.41 -33.25
C THR A 84 27.99 15.57 -33.94
N TYR A 85 27.20 16.20 -34.81
CA TYR A 85 26.22 15.52 -35.64
C TYR A 85 26.79 14.30 -36.40
N GLU A 86 27.95 14.47 -37.03
CA GLU A 86 28.62 13.39 -37.80
C GLU A 86 28.94 12.17 -36.93
N ILE A 87 29.46 12.41 -35.69
CA ILE A 87 29.76 11.32 -34.74
C ILE A 87 28.44 10.66 -34.28
N ALA A 88 27.43 11.44 -33.99
CA ALA A 88 26.14 10.90 -33.53
C ALA A 88 25.46 10.06 -34.61
N ARG A 89 25.54 10.49 -35.88
CA ARG A 89 25.04 9.74 -37.02
C ARG A 89 25.79 8.43 -37.22
N ASP A 90 27.13 8.47 -37.21
CA ASP A 90 27.98 7.25 -37.32
C ASP A 90 27.69 6.25 -36.19
N LEU A 91 27.41 6.74 -34.98
CA LEU A 91 26.98 5.90 -33.85
C LEU A 91 25.58 5.33 -34.06
N ALA A 92 24.65 6.12 -34.61
CA ALA A 92 23.31 5.64 -34.94
C ALA A 92 23.35 4.53 -36.01
N ASP A 93 24.14 4.71 -37.05
CA ASP A 93 24.35 3.72 -38.11
C ASP A 93 25.01 2.43 -37.53
N GLN A 94 26.00 2.55 -36.66
CA GLN A 94 26.63 1.39 -35.99
C GLN A 94 25.68 0.65 -35.04
N ILE A 95 24.73 1.36 -34.37
CA ILE A 95 23.71 0.75 -33.53
C ILE A 95 22.70 -0.01 -34.40
N GLU A 96 22.30 0.57 -35.54
CA GLU A 96 21.35 -0.05 -36.48
C GLU A 96 21.89 -1.37 -37.05
N ASP A 97 23.18 -1.47 -37.27
CA ASP A 97 23.84 -2.69 -37.76
C ASP A 97 23.84 -3.87 -36.76
N LEU A 98 23.43 -3.65 -35.50
CA LEU A 98 23.34 -4.71 -34.49
C LEU A 98 22.12 -5.61 -34.74
N ASN A 99 22.32 -6.93 -34.81
CA ASN A 99 21.25 -7.91 -35.10
C ASN A 99 20.04 -7.87 -34.18
N SER A 100 20.20 -7.37 -32.95
CA SER A 100 19.15 -7.27 -31.92
C SER A 100 18.36 -5.96 -31.98
N ILE A 101 18.69 -5.08 -32.90
CA ILE A 101 18.01 -3.80 -33.11
C ILE A 101 16.98 -3.95 -34.22
N SER A 102 15.77 -3.44 -34.01
CA SER A 102 14.70 -3.37 -35.01
C SER A 102 14.79 -2.08 -35.81
N SER A 103 15.00 -0.94 -35.16
CA SER A 103 15.14 0.36 -35.82
C SER A 103 15.86 1.35 -34.89
N VAL A 104 16.50 2.35 -35.54
CA VAL A 104 17.11 3.49 -34.89
C VAL A 104 16.49 4.76 -35.47
N ASP A 105 15.99 5.65 -34.61
CA ASP A 105 15.45 6.95 -34.99
C ASP A 105 16.48 8.04 -34.64
N PHE A 106 17.08 8.64 -35.67
CA PHE A 106 18.00 9.76 -35.59
C PHE A 106 17.85 10.65 -36.82
N TRP A 107 18.18 11.92 -36.69
CA TRP A 107 18.13 12.88 -37.81
C TRP A 107 19.06 12.50 -38.96
N ASP A 108 18.51 12.48 -40.18
CA ASP A 108 19.27 12.30 -41.43
C ASP A 108 19.20 13.59 -42.26
N ALA A 109 20.32 14.29 -42.40
CA ALA A 109 20.41 15.54 -43.15
C ALA A 109 20.28 15.33 -44.69
N ASP A 110 20.48 14.11 -45.15
CA ASP A 110 20.41 13.78 -46.58
C ASP A 110 18.98 13.42 -47.03
N LYS A 111 18.07 13.13 -46.06
CA LYS A 111 16.65 12.87 -46.31
C LYS A 111 15.88 14.21 -46.26
N SER A 112 15.12 14.50 -47.32
CA SER A 112 14.19 15.65 -47.31
C SER A 112 12.92 15.28 -46.54
N ALA A 113 12.18 16.27 -46.06
CA ALA A 113 10.88 16.05 -45.39
C ALA A 113 9.90 15.28 -46.32
N ASP A 114 10.05 15.36 -47.61
CA ASP A 114 9.25 14.64 -48.63
C ASP A 114 9.67 13.16 -48.79
N ASP A 115 10.84 12.77 -48.29
CA ASP A 115 11.36 11.38 -48.37
C ASP A 115 11.02 10.54 -47.12
N THR A 116 10.38 11.14 -46.12
CA THR A 116 9.99 10.41 -44.91
C THR A 116 8.75 9.59 -45.14
N THR A 117 8.89 8.28 -45.00
CA THR A 117 7.78 7.31 -45.13
C THR A 117 6.99 7.10 -43.82
N LEU A 118 7.54 7.55 -42.69
CA LEU A 118 6.97 7.38 -41.37
C LEU A 118 6.31 8.68 -40.86
N PRO A 119 5.01 8.62 -40.47
CA PRO A 119 4.30 9.78 -39.89
C PRO A 119 5.00 10.36 -38.64
N SER A 120 5.69 9.53 -37.83
CA SER A 120 6.42 9.95 -36.64
C SER A 120 7.64 10.84 -36.93
N ALA A 121 8.16 10.84 -38.16
CA ALA A 121 9.32 11.64 -38.58
C ALA A 121 8.91 12.89 -39.39
N ALA A 122 7.66 12.97 -39.85
CA ALA A 122 7.21 13.97 -40.81
C ALA A 122 7.32 15.44 -40.32
N ASN A 123 7.20 15.68 -39.03
CA ASN A 123 7.24 17.01 -38.40
C ASN A 123 8.52 17.29 -37.62
N LYS A 124 9.45 16.34 -37.52
CA LYS A 124 10.66 16.49 -36.70
C LYS A 124 11.72 17.32 -37.42
N THR A 125 12.47 18.05 -36.62
CA THR A 125 13.53 18.95 -37.05
C THR A 125 14.87 18.54 -36.50
N TYR A 126 15.97 19.09 -36.96
CA TYR A 126 17.30 18.87 -36.41
C TYR A 126 17.36 19.11 -34.87
N GLU A 127 16.61 20.12 -34.38
CA GLU A 127 16.60 20.51 -32.97
C GLU A 127 15.94 19.44 -32.08
N ASP A 128 15.11 18.55 -32.64
CA ASP A 128 14.47 17.45 -31.94
C ASP A 128 15.45 16.30 -31.63
N TYR A 129 16.58 16.26 -32.37
CA TYR A 129 17.61 15.24 -32.21
C TYR A 129 18.96 15.79 -31.73
N MET A 130 19.20 17.09 -31.91
CA MET A 130 20.47 17.73 -31.52
C MET A 130 20.21 19.00 -30.73
N GLN A 131 20.59 19.03 -29.48
CA GLN A 131 20.56 20.22 -28.62
C GLN A 131 21.97 20.62 -28.19
N GLY A 132 22.56 21.59 -28.87
CA GLY A 132 23.92 22.01 -28.63
C GLY A 132 24.95 20.93 -29.02
N ALA A 133 25.53 20.26 -28.06
CA ALA A 133 26.47 19.15 -28.26
C ALA A 133 25.93 17.80 -27.74
N ASP A 134 24.65 17.75 -27.43
CA ASP A 134 23.96 16.53 -26.98
C ASP A 134 23.08 16.00 -28.09
N ALA A 135 23.23 14.71 -28.41
CA ALA A 135 22.47 14.02 -29.45
C ALA A 135 21.48 13.04 -28.83
N LEU A 136 20.24 13.02 -29.29
CA LEU A 136 19.22 12.03 -28.91
C LEU A 136 19.14 10.95 -30.00
N ILE A 137 19.42 9.72 -29.62
CA ILE A 137 19.24 8.51 -30.46
C ILE A 137 18.13 7.67 -29.82
N THR A 138 17.06 7.36 -30.56
CA THR A 138 16.02 6.45 -30.09
C THR A 138 16.19 5.08 -30.75
N VAL A 139 16.29 4.04 -29.93
CA VAL A 139 16.57 2.67 -30.36
C VAL A 139 15.41 1.77 -30.01
N THR A 140 14.92 0.98 -30.96
CA THR A 140 13.91 -0.07 -30.75
C THR A 140 14.57 -1.43 -30.85
N PHE A 141 14.44 -2.24 -29.80
CA PHE A 141 15.04 -3.57 -29.72
C PHE A 141 14.08 -4.64 -30.28
N ARG A 142 14.62 -5.74 -30.85
CA ARG A 142 13.81 -6.91 -31.25
C ARG A 142 13.48 -7.77 -30.04
N GLY A 143 12.34 -7.54 -29.45
CA GLY A 143 11.83 -8.25 -28.28
C GLY A 143 11.23 -7.30 -27.25
N GLU A 144 10.50 -7.87 -26.32
CA GLU A 144 9.90 -7.14 -25.21
C GLU A 144 10.95 -6.72 -24.17
N ASN A 145 10.59 -5.82 -23.25
CA ASN A 145 11.51 -5.30 -22.23
C ASN A 145 12.22 -6.40 -21.42
N ASP A 146 11.55 -7.53 -21.22
CA ASP A 146 12.08 -8.66 -20.44
C ASP A 146 12.76 -9.74 -21.28
N ASP A 147 12.63 -9.68 -22.60
CA ASP A 147 13.23 -10.64 -23.50
C ASP A 147 14.78 -10.59 -23.46
N GLN A 148 15.41 -11.77 -23.53
CA GLN A 148 16.86 -11.85 -23.51
C GLN A 148 17.49 -11.16 -24.73
N SER A 149 16.81 -11.18 -25.89
CA SER A 149 17.28 -10.50 -27.13
C SER A 149 17.37 -8.98 -26.93
N ALA A 150 16.38 -8.36 -26.30
CA ALA A 150 16.39 -6.94 -25.99
C ALA A 150 17.47 -6.58 -24.97
N LYS A 151 17.64 -7.41 -23.92
CA LYS A 151 18.70 -7.25 -22.89
C LYS A 151 20.10 -7.37 -23.48
N ASP A 152 20.31 -8.35 -24.37
CA ASP A 152 21.59 -8.53 -25.07
C ASP A 152 21.86 -7.34 -26.04
N GLY A 153 20.79 -6.84 -26.70
CA GLY A 153 20.87 -5.64 -27.53
C GLY A 153 21.27 -4.41 -26.74
N LEU A 154 20.62 -4.16 -25.60
CA LEU A 154 20.98 -3.06 -24.72
C LEU A 154 22.43 -3.18 -24.20
N ALA A 155 22.88 -4.37 -23.89
CA ALA A 155 24.27 -4.61 -23.49
C ALA A 155 25.25 -4.28 -24.61
N ALA A 156 24.96 -4.67 -25.85
CA ALA A 156 25.80 -4.36 -27.01
C ALA A 156 25.83 -2.84 -27.28
N VAL A 157 24.69 -2.14 -27.18
CA VAL A 157 24.61 -0.68 -27.28
C VAL A 157 25.45 0.01 -26.20
N LYS A 158 25.35 -0.45 -24.96
CA LYS A 158 26.17 0.09 -23.84
C LYS A 158 27.65 -0.13 -24.05
N GLU A 159 28.07 -1.27 -24.62
CA GLU A 159 29.47 -1.55 -24.95
C GLU A 159 29.99 -0.64 -26.06
N LEU A 160 29.20 -0.42 -27.11
CA LEU A 160 29.50 0.50 -28.20
C LEU A 160 29.65 1.93 -27.70
N LEU A 161 28.76 2.37 -26.84
CA LEU A 161 28.72 3.73 -26.31
C LEU A 161 29.65 3.96 -25.10
N ALA A 162 30.33 2.94 -24.59
CA ALA A 162 31.17 3.04 -23.40
C ALA A 162 32.29 4.14 -23.44
N PRO A 163 32.82 4.55 -24.62
CA PRO A 163 33.76 5.67 -24.71
C PRO A 163 33.15 7.05 -24.53
N TYR A 164 31.82 7.16 -24.55
CA TYR A 164 31.07 8.42 -24.56
C TYR A 164 30.34 8.66 -23.23
N ASP A 165 30.03 9.91 -22.95
CA ASP A 165 29.17 10.28 -21.82
C ASP A 165 27.71 10.13 -22.23
N THR A 166 27.03 9.14 -21.64
CA THR A 166 25.70 8.72 -22.10
C THR A 166 24.68 8.66 -20.98
N TYR A 167 23.43 9.02 -21.32
CA TYR A 167 22.27 8.87 -20.45
C TYR A 167 21.24 8.03 -21.18
N ILE A 168 20.96 6.83 -20.66
CA ILE A 168 20.09 5.83 -21.31
C ILE A 168 18.80 5.71 -20.51
N SER A 169 17.70 6.22 -21.08
CA SER A 169 16.34 6.06 -20.55
C SER A 169 15.66 4.88 -21.24
N THR A 170 15.46 3.77 -20.52
CA THR A 170 14.88 2.53 -21.05
C THR A 170 14.34 1.64 -19.96
N ASP A 171 13.21 0.97 -20.20
CA ASP A 171 12.67 -0.06 -19.31
C ASP A 171 13.22 -1.47 -19.65
N VAL A 172 14.00 -1.62 -20.73
CA VAL A 172 14.61 -2.90 -21.11
C VAL A 172 15.54 -3.40 -20.02
N GLY A 173 15.20 -4.55 -19.43
CA GLY A 173 15.96 -5.16 -18.35
C GLY A 173 15.96 -4.39 -17.04
N TYR A 174 15.13 -3.36 -16.87
CA TYR A 174 14.97 -2.64 -15.61
C TYR A 174 13.93 -3.34 -14.74
N SER A 175 14.31 -3.69 -13.51
CA SER A 175 13.40 -4.26 -12.52
C SER A 175 13.29 -3.33 -11.32
N LYS A 176 12.08 -2.83 -11.08
CA LYS A 176 11.75 -2.01 -9.89
C LYS A 176 11.97 -2.82 -8.62
N SER A 177 11.61 -4.11 -8.62
CA SER A 177 11.76 -4.98 -7.45
C SER A 177 13.21 -5.26 -7.08
N GLU A 178 14.12 -5.41 -8.07
CA GLU A 178 15.55 -5.60 -7.79
C GLU A 178 16.17 -4.34 -7.17
N THR A 179 15.94 -3.18 -7.78
CA THR A 179 16.39 -1.88 -7.26
C THR A 179 15.90 -1.64 -5.83
N LEU A 180 14.61 -1.91 -5.59
CA LEU A 180 14.01 -1.76 -4.27
C LEU A 180 14.55 -2.76 -3.25
N ASN A 181 14.84 -3.99 -3.64
CA ASN A 181 15.43 -4.99 -2.73
C ASN A 181 16.81 -4.53 -2.21
N GLU A 182 17.64 -3.90 -3.03
CA GLU A 182 18.90 -3.31 -2.60
C GLU A 182 18.67 -2.15 -1.62
N GLU A 183 17.78 -1.22 -1.96
CA GLU A 183 17.43 -0.09 -1.10
C GLU A 183 16.81 -0.54 0.23
N MET A 184 15.88 -1.51 0.19
CA MET A 184 15.25 -2.06 1.38
C MET A 184 16.25 -2.80 2.28
N GLY A 185 17.28 -3.41 1.72
CA GLY A 185 18.39 -3.96 2.49
C GLY A 185 19.07 -2.91 3.36
N ILE A 186 19.38 -1.74 2.80
CA ILE A 186 19.94 -0.60 3.52
C ILE A 186 18.97 -0.07 4.56
N ILE A 187 17.70 0.13 4.18
CA ILE A 187 16.64 0.62 5.07
C ILE A 187 16.47 -0.32 6.27
N LEU A 188 16.44 -1.63 6.07
CA LEU A 188 16.29 -2.61 7.14
C LEU A 188 17.46 -2.57 8.13
N VAL A 189 18.68 -2.42 7.67
CA VAL A 189 19.86 -2.30 8.56
C VAL A 189 19.78 -1.02 9.38
N VAL A 190 19.50 0.12 8.74
CA VAL A 190 19.39 1.41 9.44
C VAL A 190 18.19 1.42 10.38
N ALA A 191 17.04 0.89 9.96
CA ALA A 191 15.86 0.75 10.81
C ALA A 191 16.15 -0.13 12.03
N ALA A 192 16.83 -1.27 11.85
CA ALA A 192 17.24 -2.13 12.97
C ALA A 192 18.14 -1.39 13.97
N LEU A 193 19.08 -0.58 13.48
CA LEU A 193 19.94 0.24 14.35
C LEU A 193 19.13 1.29 15.12
N VAL A 194 18.18 1.97 14.46
CA VAL A 194 17.29 2.95 15.10
C VAL A 194 16.40 2.25 16.14
N ILE A 195 15.83 1.08 15.80
CA ILE A 195 15.02 0.28 16.73
C ILE A 195 15.85 -0.10 17.97
N VAL A 196 17.07 -0.59 17.78
CA VAL A 196 17.98 -0.92 18.88
C VAL A 196 18.25 0.31 19.75
N LEU A 197 18.52 1.45 19.14
CA LEU A 197 18.76 2.71 19.86
C LEU A 197 17.54 3.12 20.69
N VAL A 198 16.35 3.13 20.07
CA VAL A 198 15.10 3.48 20.77
C VAL A 198 14.83 2.51 21.91
N LEU A 199 14.96 1.20 21.66
CA LEU A 199 14.77 0.18 22.69
C LEU A 199 15.80 0.29 23.84
N LEU A 200 17.06 0.59 23.57
CA LEU A 200 18.08 0.83 24.60
C LEU A 200 17.73 2.03 25.49
N LEU A 201 17.14 3.07 24.92
CA LEU A 201 16.72 4.26 25.66
C LEU A 201 15.43 4.05 26.46
N THR A 202 14.54 3.17 25.98
CA THR A 202 13.18 3.01 26.54
C THR A 202 13.04 1.77 27.43
N SER A 203 13.90 0.77 27.28
CA SER A 203 13.91 -0.46 28.09
C SER A 203 14.40 -0.20 29.53
N ARG A 204 14.12 -1.15 30.41
CA ARG A 204 14.62 -1.16 31.80
C ARG A 204 15.86 -2.04 31.99
N SER A 205 16.17 -2.86 30.98
CA SER A 205 17.31 -3.75 30.99
C SER A 205 17.85 -3.95 29.56
N TYR A 206 19.15 -3.94 29.39
CA TYR A 206 19.76 -4.16 28.06
C TYR A 206 19.45 -5.56 27.48
N ALA A 207 19.19 -6.55 28.31
CA ALA A 207 18.83 -7.90 27.84
C ALA A 207 17.40 -8.03 27.31
N GLU A 208 16.55 -7.01 27.44
CA GLU A 208 15.22 -6.94 26.82
C GLU A 208 15.33 -6.81 25.29
N VAL A 209 16.32 -6.04 24.82
CA VAL A 209 16.51 -5.73 23.39
C VAL A 209 16.71 -6.99 22.52
N PRO A 210 17.62 -7.94 22.87
CA PRO A 210 17.76 -9.19 22.12
C PRO A 210 16.48 -10.03 22.07
N VAL A 211 15.68 -10.07 23.15
CA VAL A 211 14.42 -10.82 23.18
C VAL A 211 13.44 -10.26 22.16
N LEU A 212 13.28 -8.94 22.14
CA LEU A 212 12.41 -8.25 21.19
C LEU A 212 12.89 -8.45 19.76
N LEU A 213 14.18 -8.23 19.49
CA LEU A 213 14.75 -8.38 18.15
C LEU A 213 14.63 -9.81 17.61
N LEU A 214 14.96 -10.83 18.41
CA LEU A 214 14.84 -12.23 17.98
C LEU A 214 13.38 -12.60 17.66
N THR A 215 12.42 -12.09 18.44
CA THR A 215 10.99 -12.31 18.16
C THR A 215 10.59 -11.67 16.83
N PHE A 216 11.05 -10.44 16.56
CA PHE A 216 10.73 -9.72 15.32
C PHE A 216 11.37 -10.35 14.09
N VAL A 217 12.66 -10.68 14.17
CA VAL A 217 13.37 -11.32 13.06
C VAL A 217 12.72 -12.65 12.70
N ALA A 218 12.35 -13.45 13.70
CA ALA A 218 11.64 -14.72 13.46
C ALA A 218 10.31 -14.49 12.76
N ALA A 219 9.50 -13.52 13.22
CA ALA A 219 8.22 -13.19 12.59
C ALA A 219 8.38 -12.66 11.16
N ALA A 220 9.38 -11.81 10.89
CA ALA A 220 9.66 -11.25 9.58
C ALA A 220 10.11 -12.32 8.58
N LEU A 221 11.02 -13.21 8.99
CA LEU A 221 11.47 -14.34 8.16
C LEU A 221 10.32 -15.28 7.81
N LEU A 222 9.47 -15.61 8.79
CA LEU A 222 8.27 -16.42 8.55
C LEU A 222 7.32 -15.72 7.58
N ASN A 223 7.14 -14.41 7.69
CA ASN A 223 6.27 -13.67 6.79
C ASN A 223 6.82 -13.70 5.35
N LYS A 224 8.10 -13.35 5.16
CA LYS A 224 8.71 -13.35 3.83
C LYS A 224 8.71 -14.76 3.22
N GLY A 225 9.06 -15.77 4.02
CA GLY A 225 9.10 -17.17 3.56
C GLY A 225 7.74 -17.79 3.25
N THR A 226 6.63 -17.21 3.70
CA THR A 226 5.26 -17.70 3.43
C THR A 226 4.53 -16.90 2.36
N ASN A 227 5.16 -15.89 1.73
CA ASN A 227 4.56 -15.10 0.66
C ASN A 227 4.19 -15.94 -0.58
N PHE A 228 4.92 -17.03 -0.85
CA PHE A 228 4.63 -17.94 -1.97
C PHE A 228 3.21 -18.50 -1.96
N ILE A 229 2.51 -18.50 -0.82
CA ILE A 229 1.11 -18.95 -0.70
C ILE A 229 0.18 -18.10 -1.60
N PHE A 230 0.56 -16.85 -1.86
CA PHE A 230 -0.20 -15.93 -2.71
C PHE A 230 0.12 -16.10 -4.21
N GLY A 231 1.17 -16.85 -4.55
CA GLY A 231 1.67 -17.02 -5.91
C GLY A 231 2.44 -15.81 -6.40
N GLU A 232 1.78 -14.68 -6.51
CA GLU A 232 2.34 -13.40 -6.95
C GLU A 232 1.93 -12.28 -6.00
N ILE A 233 2.83 -11.32 -5.76
CA ILE A 233 2.60 -10.11 -4.95
C ILE A 233 3.22 -8.91 -5.64
N SER A 234 2.75 -7.70 -5.33
CA SER A 234 3.32 -6.46 -5.86
C SER A 234 4.70 -6.17 -5.25
N PHE A 235 5.55 -5.47 -6.01
CA PHE A 235 6.83 -4.97 -5.51
C PHE A 235 6.65 -4.04 -4.29
N VAL A 236 5.54 -3.29 -4.22
CA VAL A 236 5.19 -2.47 -3.06
C VAL A 236 4.95 -3.33 -1.83
N SER A 237 4.20 -4.43 -1.98
CA SER A 237 3.91 -5.35 -0.87
C SER A 237 5.16 -6.07 -0.38
N ASP A 238 6.02 -6.54 -1.28
CA ASP A 238 7.27 -7.21 -0.89
C ASP A 238 8.22 -6.26 -0.15
N SER A 239 8.37 -5.03 -0.65
CA SER A 239 9.33 -4.05 -0.13
C SER A 239 8.88 -3.46 1.21
N VAL A 240 7.65 -2.96 1.29
CA VAL A 240 7.19 -2.14 2.43
C VAL A 240 6.79 -3.00 3.63
N THR A 241 6.28 -4.23 3.39
CA THR A 241 5.67 -5.05 4.45
C THR A 241 6.65 -5.42 5.56
N VAL A 242 7.90 -5.75 5.26
CA VAL A 242 8.88 -6.17 6.28
C VAL A 242 9.18 -5.02 7.25
N VAL A 243 9.36 -3.81 6.74
CA VAL A 243 9.65 -2.63 7.56
C VAL A 243 8.43 -2.24 8.39
N LEU A 244 7.23 -2.27 7.78
CA LEU A 244 5.98 -2.01 8.52
C LEU A 244 5.69 -3.07 9.56
N GLN A 245 5.93 -4.35 9.26
CA GLN A 245 5.78 -5.45 10.22
C GLN A 245 6.66 -5.24 11.45
N LEU A 246 7.94 -4.87 11.25
CA LEU A 246 8.86 -4.56 12.35
C LEU A 246 8.31 -3.45 13.25
N ALA A 247 7.80 -2.39 12.64
CA ALA A 247 7.28 -1.23 13.37
C ALA A 247 5.97 -1.54 14.12
N LEU A 248 5.04 -2.29 13.51
CA LEU A 248 3.73 -2.62 14.07
C LEU A 248 3.78 -3.75 15.12
N ALA A 249 4.71 -4.70 15.00
CA ALA A 249 4.81 -5.85 15.90
C ALA A 249 5.40 -5.51 17.27
N ILE A 250 6.10 -4.40 17.38
CA ILE A 250 6.79 -3.96 18.60
C ILE A 250 5.82 -3.75 19.76
N ASP A 251 4.66 -3.17 19.52
CA ASP A 251 3.66 -2.86 20.54
C ASP A 251 3.19 -4.11 21.28
N TYR A 252 2.91 -5.16 20.54
CA TYR A 252 2.46 -6.43 21.13
C TYR A 252 3.53 -7.06 22.03
N SER A 253 4.77 -6.95 21.63
CA SER A 253 5.90 -7.49 22.38
C SER A 253 6.17 -6.67 23.65
N ILE A 254 6.08 -5.35 23.58
CA ILE A 254 6.28 -4.47 24.74
C ILE A 254 5.18 -4.69 25.77
N ILE A 255 3.93 -4.89 25.37
CA ILE A 255 2.81 -5.19 26.28
C ILE A 255 3.10 -6.48 27.05
N LEU A 256 3.50 -7.56 26.37
CA LEU A 256 3.84 -8.82 27.04
C LEU A 256 5.07 -8.69 27.93
N LEU A 257 6.12 -8.00 27.48
CA LEU A 257 7.34 -7.76 28.25
C LEU A 257 7.04 -7.01 29.56
N HIS A 258 6.33 -5.89 29.48
CA HIS A 258 5.99 -5.11 30.66
C HIS A 258 5.13 -5.91 31.63
N ARG A 259 4.18 -6.69 31.12
CA ARG A 259 3.36 -7.56 31.96
C ARG A 259 4.19 -8.65 32.65
N PHE A 260 5.15 -9.25 31.96
CA PHE A 260 6.07 -10.21 32.53
C PHE A 260 6.94 -9.60 33.63
N LEU A 261 7.49 -8.39 33.42
CA LEU A 261 8.30 -7.70 34.42
C LEU A 261 7.49 -7.34 35.68
N GLU A 262 6.23 -6.92 35.52
CA GLU A 262 5.31 -6.62 36.60
C GLU A 262 4.97 -7.86 37.43
N GLU A 263 4.58 -8.97 36.76
CA GLU A 263 4.24 -10.23 37.45
C GLU A 263 5.46 -10.88 38.11
N ARG A 264 6.65 -10.67 37.57
CA ARG A 264 7.89 -11.18 38.10
C ARG A 264 8.24 -10.60 39.50
N GLU A 265 7.82 -9.37 39.78
CA GLU A 265 8.04 -8.74 41.12
C GLU A 265 7.18 -9.41 42.20
N HIS A 266 6.08 -10.10 41.83
CA HIS A 266 5.09 -10.65 42.76
C HIS A 266 5.02 -12.19 42.75
N ALA A 267 5.50 -12.84 41.69
CA ALA A 267 5.42 -14.30 41.53
C ALA A 267 6.59 -15.04 42.25
N PRO A 268 6.38 -16.30 42.67
CA PRO A 268 7.39 -17.07 43.33
C PRO A 268 8.55 -17.49 42.42
N ASP A 269 8.34 -17.58 41.14
CA ASP A 269 9.34 -17.99 40.14
C ASP A 269 9.01 -17.42 38.75
N ASP A 270 10.05 -17.31 37.89
CA ASP A 270 9.94 -16.77 36.53
C ASP A 270 8.93 -17.54 35.67
N ARG A 271 8.76 -18.87 35.88
CA ARG A 271 7.79 -19.68 35.15
C ARG A 271 6.36 -19.26 35.46
N THR A 272 6.03 -19.12 36.74
CA THR A 272 4.69 -18.69 37.18
C THR A 272 4.40 -17.27 36.71
N ALA A 273 5.39 -16.36 36.81
CA ALA A 273 5.29 -14.99 36.28
C ALA A 273 4.98 -14.98 34.79
N CYS A 274 5.67 -15.80 34.00
CA CYS A 274 5.47 -15.90 32.58
C CYS A 274 4.08 -16.44 32.20
N ILE A 275 3.58 -17.47 32.89
CA ILE A 275 2.25 -18.04 32.66
C ILE A 275 1.16 -16.99 32.94
N ILE A 276 1.26 -16.25 34.04
CA ILE A 276 0.31 -15.21 34.41
C ILE A 276 0.36 -14.07 33.37
N ALA A 277 1.58 -13.63 33.04
CA ALA A 277 1.78 -12.56 32.07
C ALA A 277 1.18 -12.89 30.68
N VAL A 278 1.48 -14.08 30.14
CA VAL A 278 0.93 -14.53 28.85
C VAL A 278 -0.60 -14.65 28.92
N SER A 279 -1.13 -15.27 29.98
CA SER A 279 -2.58 -15.43 30.15
C SER A 279 -3.33 -14.08 30.21
N ALA A 280 -2.73 -13.08 30.85
CA ALA A 280 -3.30 -11.73 30.96
C ALA A 280 -3.08 -10.88 29.68
N ALA A 281 -1.98 -11.09 28.96
CA ALA A 281 -1.63 -10.32 27.77
C ALA A 281 -2.41 -10.76 26.51
N ILE A 282 -2.76 -12.05 26.38
CA ILE A 282 -3.47 -12.58 25.19
C ILE A 282 -4.72 -11.76 24.86
N PRO A 283 -5.69 -11.51 25.76
CA PRO A 283 -6.88 -10.73 25.42
C PRO A 283 -6.56 -9.29 25.02
N SER A 284 -5.61 -8.65 25.69
CA SER A 284 -5.22 -7.26 25.44
C SER A 284 -4.54 -7.10 24.09
N ILE A 285 -3.55 -7.95 23.78
CA ILE A 285 -2.83 -7.95 22.50
C ILE A 285 -3.77 -8.33 21.35
N SER A 286 -4.67 -9.32 21.56
CA SER A 286 -5.63 -9.72 20.53
C SER A 286 -6.64 -8.61 20.21
N ALA A 287 -7.06 -7.82 21.18
CA ALA A 287 -7.94 -6.69 20.95
C ALA A 287 -7.25 -5.58 20.14
N SER A 288 -6.00 -5.24 20.46
CA SER A 288 -5.20 -4.26 19.72
C SER A 288 -4.88 -4.75 18.30
N SER A 289 -4.39 -5.99 18.15
CA SER A 289 -4.11 -6.54 16.80
C SER A 289 -5.37 -6.62 15.92
N LEU A 290 -6.54 -6.87 16.50
CA LEU A 290 -7.80 -6.91 15.77
C LEU A 290 -8.20 -5.52 15.23
N THR A 291 -7.90 -4.43 15.95
CA THR A 291 -8.12 -3.06 15.44
C THR A 291 -7.21 -2.76 14.26
N THR A 292 -5.93 -3.15 14.34
CA THR A 292 -4.98 -2.98 13.24
C THR A 292 -5.37 -3.82 12.03
N ILE A 293 -5.72 -5.09 12.22
CA ILE A 293 -6.24 -5.96 11.16
C ILE A 293 -7.51 -5.38 10.54
N SER A 294 -8.41 -4.79 11.34
CA SER A 294 -9.64 -4.16 10.84
C SER A 294 -9.38 -2.96 9.93
N GLY A 295 -8.40 -2.12 10.28
CA GLY A 295 -7.97 -1.01 9.44
C GLY A 295 -7.40 -1.49 8.10
N LEU A 296 -6.53 -2.51 8.14
CA LEU A 296 -5.94 -3.11 6.94
C LEU A 296 -6.97 -3.89 6.09
N ALA A 297 -7.94 -4.55 6.72
CA ALA A 297 -9.00 -5.25 6.01
C ALA A 297 -9.87 -4.31 5.17
N ALA A 298 -10.00 -3.03 5.54
CA ALA A 298 -10.69 -2.05 4.73
C ALA A 298 -10.03 -1.84 3.36
N MET A 299 -8.69 -1.94 3.28
CA MET A 299 -7.94 -1.83 2.01
C MET A 299 -8.28 -2.97 1.03
N MET A 300 -8.65 -4.14 1.53
CA MET A 300 -8.98 -5.29 0.68
C MET A 300 -10.25 -5.06 -0.18
N PHE A 301 -11.01 -4.02 0.10
CA PHE A 301 -12.22 -3.65 -0.65
C PHE A 301 -11.96 -2.58 -1.71
N MET A 302 -10.72 -2.15 -1.91
CA MET A 302 -10.34 -1.25 -3.00
C MET A 302 -10.63 -1.87 -4.35
N GLN A 303 -11.03 -1.04 -5.31
CA GLN A 303 -11.10 -1.43 -6.71
C GLN A 303 -9.69 -1.63 -7.30
N PHE A 304 -8.76 -0.76 -6.94
CA PHE A 304 -7.35 -0.92 -7.26
C PHE A 304 -6.76 -2.08 -6.44
N ARG A 305 -6.48 -3.20 -7.12
CA ARG A 305 -6.18 -4.51 -6.49
C ARG A 305 -4.92 -4.53 -5.62
N ILE A 306 -4.06 -3.55 -5.74
CA ILE A 306 -2.87 -3.43 -4.87
C ILE A 306 -3.25 -3.29 -3.38
N GLY A 307 -4.42 -2.68 -3.09
CA GLY A 307 -4.93 -2.61 -1.71
C GLY A 307 -5.28 -3.96 -1.14
N PHE A 308 -5.84 -4.86 -1.97
CA PHE A 308 -6.10 -6.25 -1.58
C PHE A 308 -4.80 -7.00 -1.31
N ASP A 309 -3.82 -6.90 -2.21
CA ASP A 309 -2.51 -7.55 -2.10
C ASP A 309 -1.77 -7.10 -0.84
N LEU A 310 -1.53 -5.80 -0.69
CA LEU A 310 -0.82 -5.24 0.47
C LEU A 310 -1.57 -5.50 1.79
N GLY A 311 -2.91 -5.36 1.78
CA GLY A 311 -3.75 -5.63 2.94
C GLY A 311 -3.61 -7.06 3.42
N LEU A 312 -3.64 -8.02 2.50
CA LEU A 312 -3.54 -9.45 2.80
C LEU A 312 -2.15 -9.82 3.34
N VAL A 313 -1.08 -9.32 2.71
CA VAL A 313 0.31 -9.59 3.15
C VAL A 313 0.57 -8.96 4.52
N LEU A 314 0.09 -7.74 4.79
CA LEU A 314 0.22 -7.09 6.09
C LEU A 314 -0.61 -7.77 7.19
N ILE A 315 -1.84 -8.21 6.91
CA ILE A 315 -2.67 -8.96 7.86
C ILE A 315 -1.96 -10.26 8.25
N LYS A 316 -1.43 -11.02 7.26
CA LYS A 316 -0.62 -12.20 7.52
C LYS A 316 0.61 -11.87 8.38
N ALA A 317 1.30 -10.78 8.10
CA ALA A 317 2.47 -10.31 8.85
C ALA A 317 2.13 -10.05 10.32
N ILE A 318 0.99 -9.40 10.61
CA ILE A 318 0.51 -9.14 11.98
C ILE A 318 0.15 -10.45 12.67
N LEU A 319 -0.56 -11.36 12.01
CA LEU A 319 -0.92 -12.67 12.58
C LEU A 319 0.32 -13.50 12.92
N LEU A 320 1.32 -13.53 12.07
CA LEU A 320 2.60 -14.21 12.34
C LEU A 320 3.39 -13.53 13.47
N SER A 321 3.38 -12.21 13.54
CA SER A 321 3.99 -11.45 14.63
C SER A 321 3.30 -11.75 15.96
N MET A 322 1.98 -11.76 15.99
CA MET A 322 1.20 -12.12 17.16
C MET A 322 1.47 -13.56 17.59
N LEU A 323 1.55 -14.49 16.63
CA LEU A 323 1.92 -15.87 16.89
C LEU A 323 3.32 -15.98 17.53
N ALA A 324 4.30 -15.24 17.00
CA ALA A 324 5.66 -15.23 17.56
C ALA A 324 5.69 -14.63 18.98
N VAL A 325 4.94 -13.56 19.21
CA VAL A 325 4.82 -12.95 20.55
C VAL A 325 4.19 -13.90 21.56
N PHE A 326 3.15 -14.65 21.19
CA PHE A 326 2.50 -15.58 22.13
C PHE A 326 3.27 -16.87 22.34
N THR A 327 4.02 -17.35 21.34
CA THR A 327 4.63 -18.69 21.41
C THR A 327 6.15 -18.66 21.59
N LEU A 328 6.88 -17.85 20.81
CA LEU A 328 8.35 -17.78 20.85
C LEU A 328 8.84 -16.90 21.99
N MET A 329 8.27 -15.70 22.14
CA MET A 329 8.74 -14.71 23.12
C MET A 329 8.70 -15.19 24.57
N PRO A 330 7.68 -15.93 25.08
CA PRO A 330 7.70 -16.45 26.46
C PRO A 330 8.91 -17.34 26.75
N GLY A 331 9.31 -18.16 25.78
CA GLY A 331 10.53 -18.97 25.88
C GLY A 331 11.79 -18.12 25.96
N LEU A 332 11.89 -17.06 25.13
CA LEU A 332 13.01 -16.12 25.15
C LEU A 332 13.05 -15.30 26.45
N LEU A 333 11.91 -14.84 26.98
CA LEU A 333 11.83 -14.15 28.27
C LEU A 333 12.39 -15.01 29.40
N MET A 334 12.05 -16.29 29.44
CA MET A 334 12.59 -17.22 30.41
C MET A 334 14.08 -17.49 30.21
N LEU A 335 14.55 -17.58 28.95
CA LEU A 335 15.97 -17.81 28.64
C LEU A 335 16.83 -16.61 29.07
N PHE A 336 16.36 -15.38 28.84
CA PHE A 336 17.07 -14.14 29.15
C PHE A 336 16.75 -13.55 30.53
N SER A 337 15.88 -14.18 31.36
CA SER A 337 15.38 -13.62 32.62
C SER A 337 16.51 -13.25 33.58
N LYS A 338 17.52 -14.13 33.76
CA LYS A 338 18.71 -13.86 34.59
C LYS A 338 19.61 -12.75 34.03
N ALA A 339 19.69 -12.64 32.70
CA ALA A 339 20.44 -11.56 32.06
C ALA A 339 19.74 -10.22 32.23
N MET A 340 18.40 -10.19 32.15
CA MET A 340 17.60 -8.99 32.39
C MET A 340 17.82 -8.43 33.80
N GLU A 341 17.92 -9.29 34.79
CA GLU A 341 18.19 -8.88 36.18
C GLU A 341 19.61 -8.28 36.34
N ARG A 342 20.60 -8.90 35.70
CA ARG A 342 22.01 -8.46 35.78
C ARG A 342 22.26 -7.14 35.02
N THR A 343 21.50 -6.88 33.95
CA THR A 343 21.67 -5.71 33.06
C THR A 343 20.65 -4.61 33.34
N ARG A 344 19.93 -4.68 34.45
CA ARG A 344 18.95 -3.65 34.87
C ARG A 344 19.65 -2.31 35.08
N HIS A 345 19.08 -1.27 34.50
CA HIS A 345 19.58 0.12 34.60
C HIS A 345 18.47 1.07 35.02
N LYS A 346 18.83 2.33 35.31
CA LYS A 346 17.84 3.37 35.60
C LYS A 346 17.01 3.67 34.35
N ASN A 347 15.72 3.86 34.56
CA ASN A 347 14.84 4.31 33.47
C ASN A 347 15.29 5.69 32.96
N PHE A 348 15.57 5.79 31.66
CA PHE A 348 15.93 7.05 31.00
C PHE A 348 14.72 7.90 30.68
N ILE A 349 13.52 7.31 30.62
CA ILE A 349 12.28 8.04 30.34
C ILE A 349 11.85 8.79 31.60
N PRO A 350 11.71 10.13 31.53
CA PRO A 350 11.27 10.93 32.68
C PRO A 350 9.78 10.73 32.97
N GLN A 351 9.40 10.92 34.21
CA GLN A 351 7.98 11.03 34.58
C GLN A 351 7.41 12.36 34.04
N ILE A 352 6.22 12.31 33.46
CA ILE A 352 5.58 13.45 32.79
C ILE A 352 4.41 14.05 33.57
N ASP A 353 4.42 13.99 34.90
CA ASP A 353 3.37 14.56 35.75
C ASP A 353 3.10 16.04 35.46
N ARG A 354 4.15 16.82 35.13
CA ARG A 354 4.01 18.25 34.76
C ARG A 354 3.22 18.41 33.47
N TRP A 355 3.47 17.55 32.48
CA TRP A 355 2.73 17.50 31.22
C TRP A 355 1.26 17.15 31.47
N GLY A 356 0.97 16.12 32.25
CA GLY A 356 -0.39 15.73 32.60
C GLY A 356 -1.17 16.86 33.30
N LYS A 357 -0.53 17.63 34.19
CA LYS A 357 -1.14 18.81 34.80
C LYS A 357 -1.44 19.92 33.80
N LEU A 358 -0.53 20.16 32.85
CA LEU A 358 -0.72 21.15 31.77
C LEU A 358 -1.89 20.74 30.87
N VAL A 359 -1.92 19.49 30.41
CA VAL A 359 -2.97 18.93 29.57
C VAL A 359 -4.35 19.06 30.24
N TYR A 360 -4.44 18.73 31.50
CA TYR A 360 -5.68 18.90 32.27
C TYR A 360 -6.12 20.36 32.40
N ALA A 361 -5.18 21.27 32.62
CA ALA A 361 -5.47 22.72 32.76
C ALA A 361 -5.99 23.31 31.43
N LEU A 362 -5.45 22.89 30.30
CA LEU A 362 -5.78 23.42 28.99
C LEU A 362 -7.03 22.80 28.35
N ARG A 363 -7.75 21.86 29.03
CA ARG A 363 -8.86 21.09 28.42
C ARG A 363 -9.99 21.92 27.79
N HIS A 364 -10.24 23.11 28.30
CA HIS A 364 -11.29 24.00 27.80
C HIS A 364 -10.85 24.84 26.59
N VAL A 365 -9.53 24.92 26.32
CA VAL A 365 -8.95 25.63 25.16
C VAL A 365 -8.48 24.64 24.11
N GLY A 366 -7.83 23.55 24.50
CA GLY A 366 -7.24 22.58 23.57
C GLY A 366 -8.28 21.86 22.73
N VAL A 367 -9.44 21.47 23.30
CA VAL A 367 -10.50 20.80 22.53
C VAL A 367 -11.14 21.72 21.48
N PRO A 368 -11.54 22.97 21.77
CA PRO A 368 -12.00 23.89 20.73
C PRO A 368 -10.98 24.16 19.64
N VAL A 369 -9.70 24.37 19.99
CA VAL A 369 -8.62 24.54 19.00
C VAL A 369 -8.50 23.29 18.12
N PHE A 370 -8.52 22.12 18.71
CA PHE A 370 -8.50 20.86 17.96
C PHE A 370 -9.67 20.75 16.97
N ILE A 371 -10.90 21.10 17.39
CA ILE A 371 -12.08 21.08 16.49
C ILE A 371 -11.86 22.01 15.29
N VAL A 372 -11.32 23.23 15.52
CA VAL A 372 -10.99 24.15 14.41
C VAL A 372 -9.93 23.56 13.49
N CYS A 373 -8.88 22.96 14.05
CA CYS A 373 -7.84 22.30 13.27
C CYS A 373 -8.38 21.10 12.46
N VAL A 374 -9.29 20.31 13.03
CA VAL A 374 -9.92 19.16 12.33
C VAL A 374 -10.82 19.64 11.20
N VAL A 375 -11.64 20.66 11.43
CA VAL A 375 -12.51 21.23 10.37
C VAL A 375 -11.65 21.84 9.26
N GLY A 376 -10.64 22.65 9.59
CA GLY A 376 -9.71 23.19 8.61
C GLY A 376 -8.95 22.08 7.86
N GLY A 377 -8.47 21.07 8.61
CA GLY A 377 -7.80 19.92 8.07
C GLY A 377 -8.66 19.11 7.11
N PHE A 378 -9.95 18.92 7.41
CA PHE A 378 -10.88 18.26 6.49
C PHE A 378 -11.00 18.98 5.14
N PHE A 379 -11.18 20.31 5.15
CA PHE A 379 -11.29 21.07 3.90
C PHE A 379 -9.97 21.09 3.12
N LEU A 380 -8.83 21.26 3.80
CA LEU A 380 -7.53 21.31 3.14
C LEU A 380 -7.07 19.92 2.65
N SER A 381 -7.34 18.86 3.38
CA SER A 381 -7.00 17.50 2.92
C SER A 381 -7.79 17.07 1.68
N ASN A 382 -9.01 17.60 1.49
CA ASN A 382 -9.78 17.35 0.26
C ASN A 382 -9.25 18.13 -0.96
N GLN A 383 -8.35 19.10 -0.76
CA GLN A 383 -7.66 19.84 -1.82
C GLN A 383 -6.21 19.35 -2.02
N CYS A 384 -5.88 18.19 -1.46
CA CYS A 384 -4.55 17.61 -1.61
C CYS A 384 -4.26 17.33 -3.09
N PRO A 385 -3.10 17.76 -3.61
CA PRO A 385 -2.71 17.53 -4.99
C PRO A 385 -2.29 16.07 -5.18
N TYR A 386 -3.28 15.21 -5.45
CA TYR A 386 -3.02 13.82 -5.79
C TYR A 386 -2.57 13.71 -7.23
N VAL A 387 -1.59 12.85 -7.46
CA VAL A 387 -1.09 12.48 -8.77
C VAL A 387 -1.15 10.97 -8.95
N TYR A 388 -1.25 10.54 -10.19
CA TYR A 388 -1.48 9.15 -10.57
C TYR A 388 -0.28 8.55 -11.30
N GLY A 389 0.50 9.36 -12.01
CA GLY A 389 1.74 8.98 -12.67
C GLY A 389 2.96 9.03 -11.75
N ASP A 390 3.91 8.12 -11.96
CA ASP A 390 5.16 8.04 -11.19
C ASP A 390 6.04 9.29 -11.39
N ASN A 391 6.04 9.86 -12.59
CA ASN A 391 6.87 11.02 -12.97
C ASN A 391 6.46 12.32 -12.27
N ALA A 392 5.22 12.42 -11.80
CA ALA A 392 4.68 13.63 -11.16
C ALA A 392 5.09 13.80 -9.68
N VAL A 393 5.78 12.83 -9.07
CA VAL A 393 6.21 12.86 -7.67
C VAL A 393 7.69 13.17 -7.53
N MET A 394 8.02 14.20 -6.75
CA MET A 394 9.41 14.50 -6.42
C MET A 394 9.95 13.55 -5.34
N THR A 395 10.95 12.75 -5.68
CA THR A 395 11.71 11.92 -4.74
C THR A 395 12.94 12.65 -4.24
N VAL A 396 13.40 12.32 -3.02
CA VAL A 396 14.60 12.93 -2.41
C VAL A 396 15.88 12.42 -3.07
N ARG A 397 15.85 11.17 -3.52
CA ARG A 397 16.95 10.51 -4.23
C ARG A 397 16.46 10.06 -5.59
N ARG A 398 17.33 10.10 -6.58
CA ARG A 398 17.11 9.53 -7.91
C ARG A 398 18.07 8.38 -8.10
N ASN A 399 17.60 7.28 -8.68
CA ASN A 399 18.48 6.22 -9.18
C ASN A 399 19.02 6.61 -10.57
N GLU A 400 19.92 5.81 -11.11
CA GLU A 400 20.56 6.07 -12.40
C GLU A 400 19.56 6.12 -13.56
N HIS A 401 18.58 5.20 -13.56
CA HIS A 401 17.51 5.14 -14.55
C HIS A 401 16.66 6.43 -14.53
N GLN A 402 16.19 6.84 -13.37
CA GLN A 402 15.40 8.06 -13.22
C GLN A 402 16.19 9.32 -13.58
N ALA A 403 17.48 9.37 -13.22
CA ALA A 403 18.34 10.51 -13.56
C ALA A 403 18.54 10.63 -15.07
N ALA A 404 18.66 9.50 -15.77
CA ALA A 404 18.75 9.46 -17.22
C ALA A 404 17.43 9.90 -17.88
N THR A 405 16.30 9.39 -17.39
CA THR A 405 14.95 9.77 -17.87
C THR A 405 14.69 11.27 -17.65
N ASP A 406 14.94 11.80 -16.44
CA ASP A 406 14.79 13.23 -16.14
C ASP A 406 15.63 14.11 -17.08
N ARG A 407 16.85 13.64 -17.46
CA ARG A 407 17.72 14.38 -18.36
C ARG A 407 17.17 14.37 -19.78
N VAL A 408 16.74 13.21 -20.28
CA VAL A 408 16.15 13.06 -21.61
C VAL A 408 14.90 13.93 -21.73
N GLU A 409 14.01 13.85 -20.75
CA GLU A 409 12.74 14.64 -20.77
C GLU A 409 12.97 16.16 -20.67
N LYS A 410 13.96 16.56 -19.88
CA LYS A 410 14.29 17.98 -19.71
C LYS A 410 14.86 18.60 -20.97
N GLU A 411 15.70 17.88 -21.71
CA GLU A 411 16.39 18.40 -22.88
C GLU A 411 15.59 18.21 -24.17
N PHE A 412 14.96 17.04 -24.35
CA PHE A 412 14.27 16.66 -25.58
C PHE A 412 12.76 16.49 -25.45
N GLY A 413 12.21 16.86 -24.28
CA GLY A 413 10.77 16.80 -24.00
C GLY A 413 10.28 15.42 -23.58
N THR A 414 9.11 15.43 -22.95
CA THR A 414 8.37 14.22 -22.57
C THR A 414 7.65 13.67 -23.78
N GLN A 415 7.55 12.33 -23.87
CA GLN A 415 6.70 11.66 -24.86
C GLN A 415 5.48 11.06 -24.15
N ASN A 416 4.31 11.33 -24.68
CA ASN A 416 3.04 10.76 -24.23
C ASN A 416 2.49 9.83 -25.33
N ILE A 417 3.05 8.61 -25.36
CA ILE A 417 2.70 7.63 -26.39
C ILE A 417 1.50 6.80 -25.92
N MET A 418 0.51 6.67 -26.80
CA MET A 418 -0.67 5.87 -26.58
C MET A 418 -0.93 4.91 -27.72
N ALA A 419 -1.40 3.73 -27.40
CA ALA A 419 -1.87 2.74 -28.37
C ALA A 419 -3.41 2.78 -28.47
N LEU A 420 -3.91 2.79 -29.70
CA LEU A 420 -5.33 2.62 -30.01
C LEU A 420 -5.49 1.24 -30.67
N VAL A 421 -6.22 0.35 -30.00
CA VAL A 421 -6.47 -1.02 -30.44
C VAL A 421 -7.89 -1.14 -30.96
N VAL A 422 -8.05 -1.55 -32.20
CA VAL A 422 -9.34 -1.64 -32.91
C VAL A 422 -9.47 -2.99 -33.62
N PRO A 423 -10.70 -3.47 -33.92
CA PRO A 423 -10.90 -4.68 -34.70
C PRO A 423 -10.22 -4.64 -36.08
N LYS A 424 -9.55 -5.75 -36.43
CA LYS A 424 -8.79 -5.90 -37.69
C LYS A 424 -9.69 -5.99 -38.90
N GLY A 425 -9.24 -5.39 -39.99
CA GLY A 425 -9.76 -5.68 -41.34
C GLY A 425 -10.42 -4.49 -42.03
N ASP A 426 -10.60 -3.36 -41.40
CA ASP A 426 -11.15 -2.14 -42.02
C ASP A 426 -10.09 -1.04 -42.18
N THR A 427 -9.18 -1.22 -43.14
CA THR A 427 -8.13 -0.25 -43.48
C THR A 427 -8.66 1.12 -43.88
N ALA A 428 -9.89 1.21 -44.37
CA ALA A 428 -10.50 2.51 -44.74
C ALA A 428 -10.87 3.31 -43.49
N SER A 429 -11.48 2.65 -42.48
CA SER A 429 -11.79 3.25 -41.22
C SER A 429 -10.52 3.58 -40.44
N GLU A 430 -9.50 2.70 -40.43
CA GLU A 430 -8.18 2.98 -39.82
C GLU A 430 -7.56 4.26 -40.40
N LYS A 431 -7.49 4.41 -41.72
CA LYS A 431 -6.99 5.62 -42.38
C LYS A 431 -7.78 6.86 -42.03
N ALA A 432 -9.11 6.75 -41.94
CA ALA A 432 -9.97 7.88 -41.61
C ALA A 432 -9.76 8.33 -40.16
N VAL A 433 -9.65 7.39 -39.21
CA VAL A 433 -9.34 7.68 -37.80
C VAL A 433 -7.97 8.34 -37.67
N LEU A 434 -6.92 7.76 -38.28
CA LEU A 434 -5.56 8.31 -38.23
C LEU A 434 -5.49 9.72 -38.81
N LYS A 435 -6.23 9.96 -39.92
CA LYS A 435 -6.30 11.29 -40.53
C LYS A 435 -7.02 12.32 -39.65
N GLU A 436 -8.13 11.93 -38.99
CA GLU A 436 -8.82 12.85 -38.07
C GLU A 436 -7.94 13.13 -36.83
N LEU A 437 -7.27 12.13 -36.28
CA LEU A 437 -6.38 12.28 -35.12
C LEU A 437 -5.15 13.14 -35.43
N SER A 438 -4.47 12.89 -36.55
CA SER A 438 -3.31 13.70 -37.00
C SER A 438 -3.66 15.14 -37.34
N GLY A 439 -4.94 15.46 -37.46
CA GLY A 439 -5.42 16.84 -37.70
C GLY A 439 -5.65 17.68 -36.46
N LEU A 440 -5.42 17.12 -35.26
CA LEU A 440 -5.61 17.81 -33.98
C LEU A 440 -4.30 18.41 -33.48
N ASP A 441 -4.35 19.60 -32.90
CA ASP A 441 -3.18 20.31 -32.37
C ASP A 441 -2.55 19.58 -31.18
N GLU A 442 -3.34 18.77 -30.46
CA GLU A 442 -2.92 17.97 -29.32
C GLU A 442 -2.15 16.69 -29.71
N VAL A 443 -2.18 16.30 -30.97
CA VAL A 443 -1.52 15.11 -31.51
C VAL A 443 -0.28 15.52 -32.30
N ASP A 444 0.88 15.06 -31.87
CA ASP A 444 2.15 15.23 -32.61
C ASP A 444 2.13 14.37 -33.87
N TYR A 445 1.87 13.06 -33.69
CA TYR A 445 1.64 12.13 -34.81
C TYR A 445 0.68 11.02 -34.41
N ALA A 446 -0.02 10.45 -35.42
CA ALA A 446 -0.74 9.20 -35.29
C ALA A 446 -0.33 8.25 -36.41
N MET A 447 0.04 7.02 -36.10
CA MET A 447 0.64 6.05 -36.98
C MET A 447 -0.01 4.66 -36.85
N GLY A 448 -0.23 4.00 -37.98
CA GLY A 448 -0.64 2.61 -38.06
C GLY A 448 -0.20 2.04 -39.42
N LEU A 449 -0.30 0.74 -39.61
CA LEU A 449 0.09 0.13 -40.87
C LEU A 449 -0.60 0.75 -42.09
N SER A 450 -1.80 1.30 -41.88
CA SER A 450 -2.62 1.86 -42.96
C SER A 450 -2.17 3.24 -43.45
N ASN A 451 -1.34 3.99 -42.67
CA ASN A 451 -0.82 5.30 -43.11
C ASN A 451 0.71 5.37 -43.16
N VAL A 452 1.40 4.24 -43.08
CA VAL A 452 2.84 4.14 -43.39
C VAL A 452 3.02 3.99 -44.90
N GLU A 453 3.87 4.81 -45.48
CA GLU A 453 4.17 4.75 -46.89
C GLU A 453 5.25 3.72 -47.20
N ALA A 454 5.04 2.90 -48.21
CA ALA A 454 6.07 2.02 -48.78
C ALA A 454 7.07 2.83 -49.60
N LYS A 455 6.55 3.77 -50.40
CA LYS A 455 7.26 4.83 -51.14
C LYS A 455 6.37 6.08 -51.20
N PRO A 456 6.92 7.27 -51.35
CA PRO A 456 6.12 8.50 -51.37
C PRO A 456 4.86 8.40 -52.23
N GLY A 457 3.69 8.56 -51.63
CA GLY A 457 2.38 8.46 -52.24
C GLY A 457 1.77 7.05 -52.36
N TYR A 458 2.45 6.01 -51.91
CA TYR A 458 1.95 4.63 -51.88
C TYR A 458 2.04 4.04 -50.48
N PHE A 459 0.90 3.77 -49.87
CA PHE A 459 0.85 3.20 -48.51
C PHE A 459 1.01 1.66 -48.50
N LEU A 460 1.56 1.10 -47.47
CA LEU A 460 1.79 -0.36 -47.31
C LEU A 460 0.53 -1.20 -47.53
N THR A 461 -0.62 -0.69 -47.10
CA THR A 461 -1.91 -1.38 -47.16
C THR A 461 -2.71 -1.08 -48.44
N ASP A 462 -2.23 -0.15 -49.28
CA ASP A 462 -2.92 0.18 -50.52
C ASP A 462 -2.94 -1.01 -51.47
N LYS A 463 -4.13 -1.33 -51.98
CA LYS A 463 -4.31 -2.36 -53.00
C LYS A 463 -3.95 -1.81 -54.33
N LEU A 464 -2.76 -2.11 -54.82
CA LEU A 464 -2.19 -1.62 -56.08
C LEU A 464 -2.48 -2.58 -57.22
N THR A 465 -2.77 -2.02 -58.39
CA THR A 465 -2.78 -2.74 -59.67
C THR A 465 -1.34 -3.02 -60.15
N PRO A 466 -1.09 -3.98 -61.10
CA PRO A 466 0.26 -4.19 -61.62
C PRO A 466 0.91 -2.92 -62.17
N ARG A 467 0.14 -2.01 -62.75
CA ARG A 467 0.65 -0.72 -63.24
C ARG A 467 1.12 0.19 -62.11
N GLN A 468 0.29 0.35 -61.11
CA GLN A 468 0.67 1.17 -59.92
C GLN A 468 1.87 0.60 -59.17
N PHE A 469 1.93 -0.71 -59.05
CA PHE A 469 3.05 -1.40 -58.42
C PHE A 469 4.35 -1.25 -59.24
N SER A 470 4.26 -1.37 -60.59
CA SER A 470 5.42 -1.13 -61.46
C SER A 470 5.96 0.31 -61.34
N GLU A 471 5.06 1.31 -61.23
CA GLU A 471 5.41 2.71 -61.01
C GLU A 471 6.08 2.91 -59.62
N MET A 472 5.57 2.28 -58.60
CA MET A 472 6.11 2.35 -57.23
C MET A 472 7.50 1.72 -57.13
N MET A 473 7.70 0.52 -57.69
CA MET A 473 8.97 -0.22 -57.58
C MET A 473 9.97 0.09 -58.69
N GLY A 474 9.60 0.87 -59.72
CA GLY A 474 10.46 1.15 -60.85
C GLY A 474 10.65 -0.04 -61.81
N LEU A 475 9.78 -1.06 -61.69
CA LEU A 475 9.80 -2.25 -62.54
C LEU A 475 9.13 -2.00 -63.91
N SER A 476 9.41 -2.86 -64.89
CA SER A 476 8.61 -2.85 -66.12
C SER A 476 7.19 -3.37 -65.85
N TYR A 477 6.20 -2.91 -66.63
CA TYR A 477 4.83 -3.37 -66.48
C TYR A 477 4.70 -4.89 -66.68
N GLU A 478 5.48 -5.46 -67.63
CA GLU A 478 5.51 -6.90 -67.90
C GLU A 478 6.03 -7.71 -66.71
N GLU A 479 7.07 -7.24 -66.00
CA GLU A 479 7.60 -7.86 -64.78
C GLU A 479 6.57 -7.83 -63.64
N ALA A 480 5.94 -6.66 -63.44
CA ALA A 480 4.85 -6.55 -62.47
C ALA A 480 3.69 -7.52 -62.75
N CYS A 481 3.30 -7.65 -64.04
CA CYS A 481 2.26 -8.61 -64.42
C CYS A 481 2.66 -10.07 -64.14
N ILE A 482 3.93 -10.43 -64.33
CA ILE A 482 4.46 -11.77 -64.01
C ILE A 482 4.42 -12.02 -62.51
N LEU A 483 4.84 -11.04 -61.69
CA LEU A 483 4.78 -11.13 -60.21
C LEU A 483 3.36 -11.30 -59.71
N TYR A 484 2.40 -10.53 -60.24
CA TYR A 484 0.98 -10.66 -59.90
C TYR A 484 0.38 -12.00 -60.33
N ALA A 485 0.77 -12.52 -61.49
CA ALA A 485 0.36 -13.84 -61.96
C ALA A 485 0.93 -14.96 -61.07
N ALA A 486 2.18 -14.81 -60.63
CA ALA A 486 2.81 -15.75 -59.71
C ALA A 486 2.14 -15.70 -58.30
N TYR A 487 1.85 -14.49 -57.79
CA TYR A 487 1.14 -14.31 -56.52
C TYR A 487 -0.24 -14.97 -56.55
N THR A 488 -1.02 -14.77 -57.60
CA THR A 488 -2.34 -15.42 -57.78
C THR A 488 -2.24 -16.95 -57.89
N ALA A 489 -1.16 -17.48 -58.44
CA ALA A 489 -0.94 -18.92 -58.58
C ALA A 489 -0.57 -19.57 -57.24
N ASP A 490 0.14 -18.83 -56.36
CA ASP A 490 0.49 -19.26 -55.00
C ASP A 490 -0.74 -19.27 -54.04
N GLN A 491 -1.72 -18.41 -54.29
CA GLN A 491 -2.96 -18.33 -53.49
C GLN A 491 -4.00 -19.29 -54.08
N GLU A 492 -3.98 -20.59 -53.68
CA GLU A 492 -4.73 -21.73 -54.22
C GLU A 492 -6.25 -21.53 -54.44
N ASP A 493 -6.87 -20.53 -53.78
CA ASP A 493 -8.32 -20.31 -53.80
C ASP A 493 -8.79 -19.22 -54.78
N ASN A 494 -7.92 -18.55 -55.57
CA ASN A 494 -8.25 -17.28 -56.25
C ASN A 494 -7.94 -17.23 -57.76
N TYR A 495 -8.29 -18.28 -58.52
CA TYR A 495 -8.19 -18.26 -59.99
C TYR A 495 -9.18 -17.29 -60.68
N GLY A 496 -10.19 -16.83 -59.96
CA GLY A 496 -11.19 -15.90 -60.49
C GLY A 496 -10.67 -14.55 -61.05
N PRO A 497 -9.69 -13.90 -60.41
CA PRO A 497 -9.11 -12.66 -60.88
C PRO A 497 -8.36 -12.76 -62.23
N ILE A 498 -7.72 -13.90 -62.47
CA ILE A 498 -7.02 -14.13 -63.76
C ILE A 498 -8.03 -14.13 -64.94
N VAL A 499 -9.25 -14.60 -64.73
CA VAL A 499 -10.33 -14.66 -65.71
C VAL A 499 -10.88 -13.25 -66.03
N GLY A 500 -10.84 -12.31 -65.04
CA GLY A 500 -11.25 -10.90 -65.18
C GLY A 500 -10.20 -9.99 -65.85
N GLY A 501 -8.98 -10.47 -66.01
CA GLY A 501 -7.81 -9.73 -66.49
C GLY A 501 -6.90 -9.26 -65.35
N ILE A 502 -5.60 -9.59 -65.46
CA ILE A 502 -4.57 -9.28 -64.47
C ILE A 502 -4.46 -7.76 -64.21
N ASP A 503 -4.80 -6.94 -65.18
CA ASP A 503 -4.71 -5.47 -65.10
C ASP A 503 -5.62 -4.84 -64.04
N SER A 504 -6.69 -5.56 -63.67
CA SER A 504 -7.65 -5.09 -62.65
C SER A 504 -7.48 -5.77 -61.31
N TYR A 505 -6.58 -6.73 -61.22
CA TYR A 505 -6.30 -7.42 -59.97
C TYR A 505 -5.43 -6.52 -59.06
N THR A 506 -5.77 -6.46 -57.78
CA THR A 506 -5.08 -5.60 -56.83
C THR A 506 -4.56 -6.40 -55.64
N VAL A 507 -3.31 -6.14 -55.26
CA VAL A 507 -2.61 -6.74 -54.09
C VAL A 507 -2.08 -5.60 -53.27
N SER A 508 -2.07 -5.75 -51.94
CA SER A 508 -1.44 -4.74 -51.08
C SER A 508 0.07 -4.63 -51.35
N ALA A 509 0.61 -3.40 -51.28
CA ALA A 509 2.05 -3.20 -51.44
C ALA A 509 2.84 -4.11 -50.48
N MET A 510 2.40 -4.20 -49.24
CA MET A 510 2.99 -5.04 -48.17
C MET A 510 3.00 -6.52 -48.59
N ASP A 511 1.87 -7.08 -48.98
CA ASP A 511 1.78 -8.51 -49.35
C ASP A 511 2.65 -8.84 -50.56
N MET A 512 2.74 -7.90 -51.53
CA MET A 512 3.58 -8.12 -52.69
C MET A 512 5.07 -8.07 -52.38
N ILE A 513 5.51 -7.17 -51.49
CA ILE A 513 6.91 -7.10 -51.01
C ILE A 513 7.29 -8.41 -50.28
N LEU A 514 6.43 -8.87 -49.36
CA LEU A 514 6.62 -10.13 -48.64
C LEU A 514 6.67 -11.32 -49.60
N PHE A 515 5.82 -11.33 -50.66
CA PHE A 515 5.82 -12.37 -51.68
C PHE A 515 7.12 -12.37 -52.46
N ILE A 516 7.62 -11.20 -52.92
CA ILE A 516 8.90 -11.08 -53.65
C ILE A 516 10.06 -11.65 -52.81
N TYR A 517 10.11 -11.30 -51.53
CA TYR A 517 11.12 -11.87 -50.60
C TYR A 517 11.02 -13.39 -50.53
N GLN A 518 9.85 -13.97 -50.36
CA GLN A 518 9.62 -15.41 -50.31
C GLN A 518 10.05 -16.10 -51.61
N GLU A 519 9.72 -15.55 -52.76
CA GLU A 519 10.09 -16.10 -54.06
C GLU A 519 11.60 -15.98 -54.36
N LYS A 520 12.25 -14.94 -53.84
CA LYS A 520 13.71 -14.79 -53.82
C LYS A 520 14.36 -15.91 -53.01
N GLU A 521 13.90 -16.16 -51.78
CA GLU A 521 14.43 -17.23 -50.93
C GLU A 521 14.22 -18.64 -51.55
N LYS A 522 13.15 -18.83 -52.31
CA LYS A 522 12.93 -20.07 -53.09
C LYS A 522 13.79 -20.16 -54.33
N GLY A 523 14.50 -19.06 -54.72
CA GLY A 523 15.34 -18.98 -55.90
C GLY A 523 14.61 -18.76 -57.23
N TYR A 524 13.35 -18.34 -57.20
CA TYR A 524 12.55 -18.02 -58.37
C TYR A 524 12.70 -16.57 -58.85
N VAL A 525 13.08 -15.66 -57.98
CA VAL A 525 13.39 -14.26 -58.27
C VAL A 525 14.87 -14.03 -58.01
N THR A 526 15.56 -13.40 -58.97
CA THR A 526 16.96 -13.00 -58.85
C THR A 526 17.03 -11.49 -58.96
N LEU A 527 17.55 -10.86 -57.94
CA LEU A 527 17.71 -9.41 -57.81
C LEU A 527 19.23 -9.07 -57.89
N ASP A 528 19.54 -7.83 -58.22
CA ASP A 528 20.94 -7.38 -58.07
C ASP A 528 21.26 -7.07 -56.60
N ASP A 529 22.53 -6.76 -56.27
CA ASP A 529 23.00 -6.63 -54.89
C ASP A 529 22.34 -5.41 -54.16
N GLU A 530 21.83 -4.41 -54.88
CA GLU A 530 21.20 -3.20 -54.34
C GLU A 530 19.73 -3.48 -54.07
N ASP A 531 18.99 -4.01 -55.02
CA ASP A 531 17.60 -4.43 -54.89
C ASP A 531 17.42 -5.54 -53.87
N GLU A 532 18.41 -6.47 -53.77
CA GLU A 532 18.37 -7.53 -52.77
C GLU A 532 18.45 -6.98 -51.33
N ARG A 533 19.28 -5.97 -51.09
CA ARG A 533 19.35 -5.32 -49.78
C ARG A 533 18.05 -4.57 -49.49
N GLU A 534 17.52 -3.78 -50.41
CA GLU A 534 16.27 -3.02 -50.29
C GLU A 534 15.11 -3.95 -49.91
N ILE A 535 14.97 -5.11 -50.59
CA ILE A 535 13.90 -6.07 -50.32
C ILE A 535 14.11 -6.77 -48.95
N ASN A 536 15.35 -7.09 -48.55
CA ASN A 536 15.63 -7.70 -47.27
C ASN A 536 15.30 -6.76 -46.11
N ASP A 537 15.69 -5.47 -46.25
CA ASP A 537 15.42 -4.44 -45.27
C ASP A 537 13.91 -4.14 -45.15
N ALA A 538 13.23 -4.01 -46.29
CA ALA A 538 11.77 -3.84 -46.37
C ALA A 538 11.04 -5.04 -45.73
N TYR A 539 11.46 -6.28 -46.01
CA TYR A 539 10.89 -7.48 -45.42
C TYR A 539 11.02 -7.45 -43.87
N THR A 540 12.22 -7.12 -43.39
CA THR A 540 12.49 -7.05 -41.97
C THR A 540 11.62 -6.00 -41.29
N GLN A 541 11.60 -4.77 -41.85
CA GLN A 541 10.77 -3.67 -41.30
C GLN A 541 9.27 -3.99 -41.32
N ILE A 542 8.76 -4.55 -42.41
CA ILE A 542 7.36 -4.97 -42.50
C ILE A 542 7.02 -6.05 -41.47
N THR A 543 7.89 -7.06 -41.32
CA THR A 543 7.65 -8.17 -40.39
C THR A 543 7.68 -7.69 -38.95
N ASP A 544 8.64 -6.80 -38.61
CA ASP A 544 8.72 -6.16 -37.28
C ASP A 544 7.48 -5.29 -37.02
N ALA A 545 7.04 -4.50 -37.99
CA ALA A 545 5.84 -3.69 -37.87
C ALA A 545 4.56 -4.53 -37.76
N GLN A 546 4.45 -5.64 -38.54
CA GLN A 546 3.34 -6.57 -38.42
C GLN A 546 3.29 -7.21 -37.02
N THR A 547 4.44 -7.64 -36.51
CA THR A 547 4.53 -8.27 -35.18
C THR A 547 4.06 -7.31 -34.07
N GLN A 548 4.35 -6.02 -34.22
CA GLN A 548 3.98 -5.02 -33.23
C GLN A 548 2.55 -4.47 -33.40
N MET A 549 2.06 -4.36 -34.65
CA MET A 549 0.81 -3.64 -34.93
C MET A 549 -0.36 -4.52 -35.32
N LEU A 550 -0.13 -5.78 -35.66
CA LEU A 550 -1.15 -6.65 -36.25
C LEU A 550 -1.31 -7.95 -35.46
N GLY A 551 -2.42 -8.06 -34.75
CA GLY A 551 -2.83 -9.29 -34.07
C GLY A 551 -3.69 -10.20 -34.98
N PRO A 552 -4.10 -11.38 -34.49
CA PRO A 552 -5.10 -12.22 -35.13
C PRO A 552 -6.43 -11.52 -35.36
N ASN A 553 -6.96 -10.83 -34.36
CA ASN A 553 -8.29 -10.22 -34.36
C ASN A 553 -8.28 -8.69 -34.32
N TYR A 554 -7.20 -8.05 -33.85
CA TYR A 554 -7.10 -6.62 -33.64
C TYR A 554 -5.89 -6.01 -34.35
N THR A 555 -5.97 -4.71 -34.59
CA THR A 555 -4.89 -3.86 -35.13
C THR A 555 -4.57 -2.77 -34.12
N ARG A 556 -3.28 -2.50 -33.90
CA ARG A 556 -2.79 -1.43 -33.04
C ARG A 556 -2.35 -0.23 -33.89
N MET A 557 -2.85 0.93 -33.54
CA MET A 557 -2.35 2.23 -33.98
C MET A 557 -1.66 2.91 -32.81
N VAL A 558 -0.66 3.74 -33.06
CA VAL A 558 0.12 4.46 -32.06
C VAL A 558 -0.02 5.95 -32.29
N MET A 559 -0.21 6.72 -31.23
CA MET A 559 -0.21 8.18 -31.28
C MET A 559 0.69 8.77 -30.20
N ASN A 560 1.36 9.87 -30.49
CA ASN A 560 2.08 10.68 -29.52
C ASN A 560 1.32 12.00 -29.30
N LEU A 561 1.12 12.37 -28.04
CA LEU A 561 0.39 13.58 -27.68
C LEU A 561 1.33 14.71 -27.28
N ASN A 562 1.00 15.94 -27.69
CA ASN A 562 1.61 17.19 -27.23
C ASN A 562 1.10 17.63 -25.85
N LEU A 563 0.47 16.72 -25.11
CA LEU A 563 -0.07 16.94 -23.77
C LEU A 563 0.75 16.16 -22.74
N PRO A 564 0.83 16.65 -21.49
CA PRO A 564 1.47 15.90 -20.42
C PRO A 564 0.71 14.57 -20.17
N GLU A 565 1.37 13.56 -19.62
CA GLU A 565 0.74 12.26 -19.33
C GLU A 565 -0.49 12.41 -18.42
N GLU A 566 -0.45 13.31 -17.45
CA GLU A 566 -1.49 13.53 -16.45
C GLU A 566 -1.99 15.00 -16.48
N GLY A 567 -3.30 15.18 -16.40
CA GLY A 567 -3.92 16.51 -16.31
C GLY A 567 -5.38 16.54 -16.75
N THR A 568 -6.08 17.62 -16.39
CA THR A 568 -7.49 17.80 -16.78
C THR A 568 -7.67 17.88 -18.29
N ASP A 569 -6.72 18.48 -18.98
CA ASP A 569 -6.78 18.69 -20.44
C ASP A 569 -6.53 17.35 -21.16
N THR A 570 -5.53 16.59 -20.69
CA THR A 570 -5.25 15.24 -21.19
C THR A 570 -6.44 14.31 -20.98
N PHE A 571 -7.01 14.28 -19.76
CA PHE A 571 -8.17 13.43 -19.46
C PHE A 571 -9.45 13.84 -20.23
N ALA A 572 -9.57 15.14 -20.58
CA ALA A 572 -10.64 15.59 -21.46
C ALA A 572 -10.39 15.18 -22.92
N PHE A 573 -9.13 15.21 -23.36
CA PHE A 573 -8.73 14.82 -24.71
C PHE A 573 -8.93 13.32 -24.97
N LEU A 574 -8.72 12.44 -23.98
CA LEU A 574 -9.04 11.00 -24.13
C LEU A 574 -10.49 10.78 -24.58
N LYS A 575 -11.44 11.56 -24.04
CA LYS A 575 -12.85 11.49 -24.46
C LYS A 575 -13.07 11.99 -25.89
N THR A 576 -12.24 12.94 -26.34
CA THR A 576 -12.27 13.42 -27.73
C THR A 576 -11.81 12.32 -28.68
N VAL A 577 -10.72 11.60 -28.33
CA VAL A 577 -10.24 10.45 -29.10
C VAL A 577 -11.34 9.39 -29.21
N HIS A 578 -12.00 9.02 -28.12
CA HIS A 578 -13.14 8.08 -28.14
C HIS A 578 -14.25 8.55 -29.06
N SER A 579 -14.63 9.83 -28.99
CA SER A 579 -15.70 10.38 -29.81
C SER A 579 -15.37 10.36 -31.32
N ILE A 580 -14.10 10.37 -31.68
CA ILE A 580 -13.64 10.24 -33.07
C ILE A 580 -13.71 8.77 -33.50
N VAL A 581 -13.18 7.87 -32.70
CA VAL A 581 -13.06 6.44 -33.01
C VAL A 581 -14.44 5.77 -33.07
N GLU A 582 -15.36 6.14 -32.20
CA GLU A 582 -16.75 5.66 -32.16
C GLU A 582 -17.58 6.00 -33.42
N LYS A 583 -17.09 6.91 -34.27
CA LYS A 583 -17.74 7.16 -35.58
C LYS A 583 -17.53 5.99 -36.55
N TYR A 584 -16.49 5.20 -36.33
CA TYR A 584 -16.00 4.17 -37.24
C TYR A 584 -16.06 2.76 -36.67
N TYR A 585 -15.99 2.62 -35.34
CA TYR A 585 -15.97 1.34 -34.64
C TYR A 585 -16.98 1.33 -33.51
N ASP A 586 -17.37 0.13 -33.07
CA ASP A 586 -18.22 -0.02 -31.89
C ASP A 586 -17.42 0.29 -30.62
N ALA A 587 -18.00 1.05 -29.72
CA ALA A 587 -17.34 1.49 -28.49
C ALA A 587 -16.86 0.32 -27.60
N ASP A 588 -17.55 -0.82 -27.64
CA ASP A 588 -17.21 -1.97 -26.82
C ASP A 588 -15.98 -2.75 -27.32
N ASP A 589 -15.57 -2.51 -28.58
CA ASP A 589 -14.47 -3.20 -29.27
C ASP A 589 -13.22 -2.33 -29.45
N VAL A 590 -13.21 -1.13 -28.88
CA VAL A 590 -12.12 -0.16 -28.97
C VAL A 590 -11.41 -0.07 -27.62
N TYR A 591 -10.08 -0.06 -27.63
CA TYR A 591 -9.27 0.10 -26.42
C TYR A 591 -8.18 1.13 -26.64
N LEU A 592 -8.18 2.16 -25.76
CA LEU A 592 -7.12 3.16 -25.72
C LEU A 592 -6.19 2.82 -24.54
N VAL A 593 -4.89 2.67 -24.82
CA VAL A 593 -3.91 2.12 -23.87
C VAL A 593 -2.66 2.98 -23.84
N GLY A 594 -2.23 3.41 -22.66
CA GLY A 594 -1.02 4.19 -22.44
C GLY A 594 -0.95 4.69 -21.00
N ASN A 595 0.10 5.45 -20.67
CA ASN A 595 0.26 6.01 -19.34
C ASN A 595 -0.91 6.93 -18.97
N SER A 596 -1.32 7.81 -19.90
CA SER A 596 -2.44 8.73 -19.66
C SER A 596 -3.77 8.04 -19.39
N THR A 597 -4.05 6.90 -20.06
CA THR A 597 -5.28 6.12 -19.79
C THR A 597 -5.19 5.36 -18.48
N SER A 598 -4.00 4.86 -18.14
CA SER A 598 -3.72 4.25 -16.83
C SER A 598 -3.97 5.25 -15.70
N ASP A 599 -3.43 6.46 -15.82
CA ASP A 599 -3.58 7.53 -14.83
C ASP A 599 -5.04 7.97 -14.72
N TYR A 600 -5.75 8.06 -15.85
CA TYR A 600 -7.18 8.33 -15.86
C TYR A 600 -7.99 7.26 -15.12
N ASP A 601 -7.77 5.97 -15.40
CA ASP A 601 -8.44 4.85 -14.77
C ASP A 601 -8.14 4.79 -13.27
N GLN A 602 -6.88 5.08 -12.88
CA GLN A 602 -6.48 5.21 -11.47
C GLN A 602 -7.23 6.38 -10.79
N SER A 603 -7.37 7.53 -11.46
CA SER A 603 -8.05 8.71 -10.93
C SER A 603 -9.55 8.44 -10.65
N VAL A 604 -10.21 7.75 -11.58
CA VAL A 604 -11.62 7.34 -11.44
C VAL A 604 -11.80 6.32 -10.32
N SER A 605 -10.93 5.33 -10.26
CA SER A 605 -10.91 4.30 -9.20
C SER A 605 -10.66 4.94 -7.83
N PHE A 606 -9.69 5.87 -7.73
CA PHE A 606 -9.34 6.56 -6.50
C PHE A 606 -10.51 7.34 -5.90
N ALA A 607 -11.29 8.05 -6.71
CA ALA A 607 -12.41 8.83 -6.22
C ALA A 607 -13.43 7.97 -5.42
N ARG A 608 -13.66 6.74 -5.85
CA ARG A 608 -14.52 5.77 -5.19
C ARG A 608 -13.82 5.09 -4.01
N ASP A 609 -12.59 4.66 -4.19
CA ASP A 609 -11.81 3.93 -3.18
C ASP A 609 -11.54 4.81 -1.96
N ASN A 610 -11.30 6.10 -2.14
CA ASN A 610 -11.11 7.06 -1.05
C ASN A 610 -12.32 7.10 -0.10
N VAL A 611 -13.53 7.23 -0.63
CA VAL A 611 -14.76 7.23 0.18
C VAL A 611 -14.96 5.86 0.86
N MET A 612 -14.78 4.78 0.10
CA MET A 612 -15.00 3.42 0.57
C MET A 612 -14.06 3.06 1.73
N ILE A 613 -12.75 3.32 1.58
CA ILE A 613 -11.76 3.05 2.62
C ILE A 613 -12.02 3.89 3.85
N SER A 614 -12.28 5.20 3.69
CA SER A 614 -12.52 6.11 4.81
C SER A 614 -13.72 5.66 5.64
N VAL A 615 -14.80 5.21 5.01
CA VAL A 615 -16.01 4.73 5.71
C VAL A 615 -15.77 3.34 6.32
N LEU A 616 -15.24 2.37 5.56
CA LEU A 616 -15.06 1.00 6.02
C LEU A 616 -14.04 0.90 7.16
N SER A 617 -12.91 1.61 7.09
CA SER A 617 -11.92 1.63 8.18
C SER A 617 -12.53 2.15 9.47
N VAL A 618 -13.28 3.25 9.42
CA VAL A 618 -13.98 3.78 10.59
C VAL A 618 -15.00 2.78 11.12
N VAL A 619 -15.84 2.20 10.27
CA VAL A 619 -16.87 1.23 10.68
C VAL A 619 -16.27 -0.01 11.32
N PHE A 620 -15.24 -0.61 10.70
CA PHE A 620 -14.60 -1.82 11.22
C PHE A 620 -13.91 -1.56 12.56
N VAL A 621 -13.17 -0.46 12.67
CA VAL A 621 -12.50 -0.09 13.93
C VAL A 621 -13.51 0.27 15.02
N VAL A 622 -14.59 1.02 14.71
CA VAL A 622 -15.69 1.28 15.68
C VAL A 622 -16.25 -0.02 16.20
N LEU A 623 -16.54 -0.96 15.32
CA LEU A 623 -17.14 -2.24 15.67
C LEU A 623 -16.25 -3.00 16.65
N VAL A 624 -14.95 -3.13 16.37
CA VAL A 624 -13.98 -3.79 17.25
C VAL A 624 -13.91 -3.08 18.61
N LEU A 625 -13.81 -1.74 18.62
CA LEU A 625 -13.68 -0.98 19.85
C LEU A 625 -14.94 -1.00 20.72
N VAL A 626 -16.13 -1.02 20.12
CA VAL A 626 -17.41 -1.17 20.84
C VAL A 626 -17.42 -2.47 21.62
N PHE A 627 -16.99 -3.57 21.00
CA PHE A 627 -16.88 -4.86 21.69
C PHE A 627 -15.75 -4.89 22.74
N THR A 628 -14.63 -4.23 22.47
CA THR A 628 -13.49 -4.18 23.41
C THR A 628 -13.80 -3.39 24.67
N PHE A 629 -14.40 -2.20 24.52
CA PHE A 629 -14.67 -1.30 25.64
C PHE A 629 -16.07 -1.46 26.23
N MET A 630 -16.94 -2.25 25.62
CA MET A 630 -18.35 -2.38 26.01
C MET A 630 -19.04 -1.00 26.16
N SER A 631 -18.73 -0.08 25.29
CA SER A 631 -19.24 1.29 25.26
C SER A 631 -19.30 1.78 23.80
N VAL A 632 -20.33 2.54 23.43
CA VAL A 632 -20.42 3.15 22.10
C VAL A 632 -19.75 4.54 22.09
N GLY A 633 -19.83 5.28 23.17
CA GLY A 633 -19.32 6.66 23.22
C GLY A 633 -17.80 6.76 23.21
N LEU A 634 -17.11 5.82 23.86
CA LEU A 634 -15.64 5.85 23.92
C LEU A 634 -14.99 5.65 22.54
N PRO A 635 -15.36 4.64 21.73
CA PRO A 635 -14.85 4.49 20.36
C PRO A 635 -15.01 5.74 19.49
N ILE A 636 -16.16 6.40 19.54
CA ILE A 636 -16.40 7.62 18.76
C ILE A 636 -15.41 8.73 19.13
N LEU A 637 -15.13 8.90 20.44
CA LEU A 637 -14.15 9.89 20.90
C LEU A 637 -12.73 9.55 20.45
N LEU A 638 -12.34 8.27 20.46
CA LEU A 638 -11.03 7.82 20.03
C LEU A 638 -10.82 8.05 18.52
N ILE A 639 -11.80 7.64 17.74
CA ILE A 639 -11.75 7.77 16.28
C ILE A 639 -11.73 9.23 15.83
N LEU A 640 -12.46 10.12 16.53
CA LEU A 640 -12.43 11.55 16.24
C LEU A 640 -11.00 12.11 16.30
N VAL A 641 -10.19 11.66 17.26
CA VAL A 641 -8.80 12.11 17.40
C VAL A 641 -7.92 11.52 16.31
N ILE A 642 -8.08 10.24 15.98
CA ILE A 642 -7.26 9.58 14.95
C ILE A 642 -7.64 10.08 13.55
N GLN A 643 -8.95 10.18 13.24
CA GLN A 643 -9.40 10.73 11.96
C GLN A 643 -8.96 12.19 11.80
N GLY A 644 -9.03 12.97 12.88
CA GLY A 644 -8.49 14.34 12.90
C GLY A 644 -7.00 14.39 12.61
N SER A 645 -6.22 13.44 13.14
CA SER A 645 -4.77 13.34 12.85
C SER A 645 -4.49 13.04 11.38
N ILE A 646 -5.31 12.19 10.74
CA ILE A 646 -5.21 11.85 9.32
C ILE A 646 -5.47 13.10 8.47
N TRP A 647 -6.56 13.82 8.69
CA TRP A 647 -6.85 15.04 7.94
C TRP A 647 -5.77 16.12 8.12
N ILE A 648 -5.27 16.31 9.34
CA ILE A 648 -4.15 17.24 9.59
C ILE A 648 -2.89 16.79 8.86
N ASN A 649 -2.60 15.49 8.80
CA ASN A 649 -1.45 14.96 8.07
C ASN A 649 -1.51 15.32 6.58
N PHE A 650 -2.66 15.14 5.95
CA PHE A 650 -2.85 15.41 4.52
C PHE A 650 -3.15 16.90 4.18
N THR A 651 -3.15 17.78 5.18
CA THR A 651 -3.12 19.23 4.98
C THR A 651 -1.74 19.71 4.49
N PHE A 652 -0.67 19.05 4.91
CA PHE A 652 0.70 19.50 4.61
C PHE A 652 1.00 19.54 3.10
N PRO A 653 0.67 18.56 2.29
CA PRO A 653 0.89 18.62 0.85
C PRO A 653 0.20 19.82 0.20
N THR A 654 -1.06 20.07 0.59
CA THR A 654 -1.82 21.25 0.10
C THR A 654 -1.13 22.56 0.44
N VAL A 655 -0.64 22.70 1.67
CA VAL A 655 0.01 23.94 2.13
C VAL A 655 1.41 24.11 1.54
N LEU A 656 2.14 23.01 1.34
CA LEU A 656 3.50 23.02 0.80
C LEU A 656 3.53 22.93 -0.73
N HIS A 657 2.38 22.79 -1.38
CA HIS A 657 2.26 22.57 -2.82
C HIS A 657 3.13 21.41 -3.34
N THR A 658 3.10 20.28 -2.62
CA THR A 658 3.83 19.06 -2.98
C THR A 658 2.86 17.99 -3.45
N ASN A 659 3.16 17.39 -4.60
CA ASN A 659 2.36 16.29 -5.12
C ASN A 659 2.51 15.03 -4.25
N ILE A 660 1.43 14.28 -4.13
CA ILE A 660 1.43 12.96 -3.46
C ILE A 660 0.82 11.93 -4.39
N PHE A 661 1.50 10.80 -4.52
CA PHE A 661 0.95 9.66 -5.22
C PHE A 661 -0.31 9.16 -4.49
N PHE A 662 -1.41 9.03 -5.21
CA PHE A 662 -2.75 8.75 -4.66
C PHE A 662 -2.80 7.53 -3.73
N MET A 663 -2.05 6.49 -4.09
CA MET A 663 -1.96 5.24 -3.34
C MET A 663 -1.38 5.46 -1.94
N SER A 664 -0.45 6.40 -1.78
CA SER A 664 0.12 6.76 -0.47
C SER A 664 -0.95 7.26 0.50
N TYR A 665 -1.94 8.01 0.02
CA TYR A 665 -3.07 8.45 0.83
C TYR A 665 -3.91 7.28 1.32
N LEU A 666 -4.32 6.38 0.42
CA LEU A 666 -5.20 5.25 0.72
C LEU A 666 -4.54 4.28 1.73
N ILE A 667 -3.28 3.92 1.46
CA ILE A 667 -2.51 3.00 2.31
C ILE A 667 -2.27 3.60 3.69
N VAL A 668 -1.76 4.84 3.75
CA VAL A 668 -1.40 5.47 5.02
C VAL A 668 -2.64 5.78 5.86
N THR A 669 -3.77 6.17 5.25
CA THR A 669 -5.03 6.36 5.97
C THR A 669 -5.47 5.09 6.68
N SER A 670 -5.41 3.94 6.01
CA SER A 670 -5.77 2.63 6.58
C SER A 670 -4.82 2.20 7.69
N ILE A 671 -3.51 2.36 7.47
CA ILE A 671 -2.48 2.04 8.48
C ILE A 671 -2.63 2.93 9.71
N GLN A 672 -2.78 4.25 9.52
CA GLN A 672 -2.94 5.19 10.64
C GLN A 672 -4.21 4.92 11.45
N MET A 673 -5.32 4.62 10.78
CA MET A 673 -6.58 4.28 11.46
C MET A 673 -6.42 3.00 12.29
N GLY A 674 -5.73 1.97 11.77
CA GLY A 674 -5.55 0.69 12.44
C GLY A 674 -4.45 0.71 13.51
N ALA A 675 -3.28 1.28 13.22
CA ALA A 675 -2.11 1.21 14.09
C ALA A 675 -2.07 2.33 15.14
N ASN A 676 -2.38 3.59 14.76
CA ASN A 676 -2.28 4.70 15.71
C ASN A 676 -3.40 4.71 16.74
N ILE A 677 -4.51 4.00 16.51
CA ILE A 677 -5.59 3.84 17.49
C ILE A 677 -5.11 3.10 18.74
N ASP A 678 -4.07 2.26 18.63
CA ASP A 678 -3.51 1.50 19.75
C ASP A 678 -2.97 2.42 20.83
N TYR A 679 -2.38 3.57 20.46
CA TYR A 679 -1.95 4.59 21.43
C TYR A 679 -3.12 5.15 22.23
N ALA A 680 -4.22 5.39 21.55
CA ALA A 680 -5.46 5.86 22.17
C ALA A 680 -6.10 4.79 23.08
N ILE A 681 -6.06 3.53 22.69
CA ILE A 681 -6.53 2.37 23.48
C ILE A 681 -5.74 2.28 24.79
N VAL A 682 -4.42 2.35 24.75
CA VAL A 682 -3.56 2.24 25.93
C VAL A 682 -3.89 3.33 26.97
N ILE A 683 -3.97 4.60 26.54
CA ILE A 683 -4.30 5.71 27.45
C ILE A 683 -5.71 5.57 28.00
N SER A 684 -6.68 5.21 27.16
CA SER A 684 -8.08 5.07 27.57
C SER A 684 -8.31 3.93 28.53
N THR A 685 -7.58 2.82 28.34
CA THR A 685 -7.63 1.64 29.24
C THR A 685 -7.09 2.01 30.62
N TRP A 686 -5.91 2.63 30.69
CA TRP A 686 -5.35 3.10 31.96
C TRP A 686 -6.25 4.14 32.63
N TYR A 687 -6.78 5.10 31.88
CA TYR A 687 -7.69 6.11 32.42
C TYR A 687 -8.96 5.49 33.00
N SER A 688 -9.57 4.55 32.29
CA SER A 688 -10.79 3.87 32.71
C SER A 688 -10.58 3.01 33.96
N ASP A 689 -9.45 2.31 34.06
CA ASP A 689 -9.12 1.50 35.26
C ASP A 689 -8.81 2.40 36.47
N LEU A 690 -7.95 3.39 36.31
CA LEU A 690 -7.55 4.29 37.39
C LEU A 690 -8.70 5.15 37.91
N LYS A 691 -9.61 5.58 37.04
CA LYS A 691 -10.81 6.35 37.40
C LYS A 691 -11.72 5.59 38.38
N THR A 692 -11.67 4.26 38.42
CA THR A 692 -12.41 3.47 39.44
C THR A 692 -11.86 3.60 40.83
N ARG A 693 -10.59 4.06 40.98
CA ARG A 693 -9.84 4.07 42.25
C ARG A 693 -9.47 5.48 42.69
N MET A 694 -9.45 6.46 41.84
CA MET A 694 -9.02 7.83 42.14
C MET A 694 -9.83 8.89 41.35
N SER A 695 -9.60 10.17 41.65
CA SER A 695 -10.28 11.27 40.93
C SER A 695 -9.94 11.30 39.43
N SER A 696 -10.88 11.77 38.56
CA SER A 696 -10.64 11.85 37.11
C SER A 696 -9.38 12.67 36.75
N ARG A 697 -9.03 13.67 37.56
CA ARG A 697 -7.81 14.45 37.39
C ARG A 697 -6.55 13.63 37.68
N GLU A 698 -6.50 12.95 38.81
CA GLU A 698 -5.36 12.13 39.20
C GLU A 698 -5.23 10.91 38.29
N ALA A 699 -6.38 10.28 37.94
CA ALA A 699 -6.43 9.18 37.00
C ALA A 699 -5.85 9.56 35.64
N LEU A 700 -6.18 10.76 35.12
CA LEU A 700 -5.64 11.24 33.85
C LEU A 700 -4.13 11.44 33.89
N ILE A 701 -3.64 12.14 34.92
CA ILE A 701 -2.19 12.42 35.06
C ILE A 701 -1.40 11.12 35.14
N LYS A 702 -1.92 10.17 35.94
CA LYS A 702 -1.26 8.87 36.14
C LYS A 702 -1.37 7.97 34.89
N ALA A 703 -2.51 8.00 34.18
CA ALA A 703 -2.67 7.29 32.93
C ALA A 703 -1.69 7.75 31.87
N LEU A 704 -1.49 9.06 31.74
CA LEU A 704 -0.50 9.62 30.83
C LEU A 704 0.92 9.19 31.20
N ASP A 705 1.28 9.26 32.47
CA ASP A 705 2.61 8.86 32.95
C ASP A 705 2.91 7.38 32.67
N LEU A 706 1.92 6.50 32.89
CA LEU A 706 2.05 5.05 32.63
C LEU A 706 2.06 4.69 31.15
N SER A 707 1.33 5.44 30.32
CA SER A 707 1.23 5.19 28.87
C SER A 707 2.39 5.78 28.06
N PHE A 708 3.02 6.84 28.58
CA PHE A 708 4.05 7.60 27.87
C PHE A 708 5.21 6.74 27.34
N PRO A 709 5.81 5.85 28.13
CA PRO A 709 6.91 5.01 27.62
C PRO A 709 6.51 4.17 26.41
N THR A 710 5.33 3.55 26.44
CA THR A 710 4.83 2.70 25.37
C THR A 710 4.55 3.52 24.11
N VAL A 711 3.79 4.63 24.25
CA VAL A 711 3.44 5.51 23.11
C VAL A 711 4.69 6.13 22.48
N LEU A 712 5.67 6.57 23.32
CA LEU A 712 6.92 7.14 22.84
C LEU A 712 7.75 6.10 22.06
N THR A 713 7.91 4.89 22.62
CA THR A 713 8.72 3.84 22.00
C THR A 713 8.15 3.45 20.62
N SER A 714 6.88 3.06 20.61
CA SER A 714 6.21 2.60 19.41
C SER A 714 6.08 3.71 18.37
N GLY A 715 5.59 4.88 18.75
CA GLY A 715 5.43 6.01 17.84
C GLY A 715 6.76 6.50 17.26
N SER A 716 7.83 6.50 18.05
CA SER A 716 9.16 6.86 17.55
C SER A 716 9.70 5.83 16.53
N ILE A 717 9.49 4.54 16.77
CA ILE A 717 9.94 3.49 15.86
C ILE A 717 9.16 3.53 14.56
N LEU A 718 7.82 3.63 14.61
CA LEU A 718 6.98 3.71 13.42
C LEU A 718 7.28 4.99 12.61
N SER A 719 7.45 6.13 13.28
CA SER A 719 7.82 7.38 12.62
C SER A 719 9.21 7.31 11.99
N ALA A 720 10.19 6.74 12.68
CA ALA A 720 11.54 6.58 12.15
C ALA A 720 11.57 5.62 10.96
N ALA A 721 10.83 4.50 11.01
CA ALA A 721 10.70 3.58 9.89
C ALA A 721 10.12 4.27 8.65
N GLY A 722 9.01 5.00 8.81
CA GLY A 722 8.43 5.79 7.72
C GLY A 722 9.38 6.87 7.20
N PHE A 723 10.11 7.56 8.07
CA PHE A 723 11.10 8.56 7.67
C PHE A 723 12.21 7.94 6.82
N LEU A 724 12.75 6.79 7.23
CA LEU A 724 13.81 6.10 6.49
C LEU A 724 13.33 5.65 5.11
N ILE A 725 12.13 5.08 5.02
CA ILE A 725 11.51 4.72 3.74
C ILE A 725 11.42 5.97 2.85
N GLY A 726 10.85 7.06 3.35
CA GLY A 726 10.64 8.27 2.56
C GLY A 726 11.90 9.06 2.19
N GLN A 727 13.08 8.76 2.78
CA GLN A 727 14.34 9.43 2.50
C GLN A 727 15.33 8.60 1.68
N ILE A 728 15.26 7.28 1.77
CA ILE A 728 16.25 6.40 1.15
C ILE A 728 15.73 5.84 -0.17
N THR A 729 14.45 5.45 -0.24
CA THR A 729 13.90 4.87 -1.46
C THR A 729 13.77 5.88 -2.58
N THR A 730 13.98 5.39 -3.81
CA THR A 730 13.83 6.17 -5.04
C THR A 730 12.46 6.01 -5.68
N GLU A 731 11.69 4.97 -5.32
CA GLU A 731 10.39 4.70 -5.90
C GLU A 731 9.31 5.67 -5.42
N PRO A 732 8.68 6.48 -6.31
CA PRO A 732 7.74 7.54 -5.95
C PRO A 732 6.54 7.07 -5.14
N SER A 733 5.96 5.93 -5.48
CA SER A 733 4.82 5.32 -4.80
C SER A 733 5.12 5.00 -3.34
N ILE A 734 6.34 4.57 -3.03
CA ILE A 734 6.80 4.16 -1.69
C ILE A 734 7.27 5.37 -0.88
N VAL A 735 7.94 6.35 -1.51
CA VAL A 735 8.38 7.59 -0.86
C VAL A 735 7.22 8.30 -0.18
N GLY A 736 6.10 8.46 -0.89
CA GLY A 736 4.89 9.08 -0.36
C GLY A 736 4.33 8.35 0.86
N ILE A 737 4.30 7.00 0.82
CA ILE A 737 3.89 6.17 1.97
C ILE A 737 4.79 6.46 3.18
N GLY A 738 6.11 6.45 3.00
CA GLY A 738 7.07 6.68 4.07
C GLY A 738 6.92 8.05 4.72
N GLN A 739 6.89 9.11 3.91
CA GLN A 739 6.78 10.50 4.39
C GLN A 739 5.46 10.76 5.13
N CYS A 740 4.34 10.31 4.55
CA CYS A 740 3.02 10.50 5.17
C CYS A 740 2.85 9.67 6.44
N LEU A 741 3.39 8.45 6.48
CA LEU A 741 3.36 7.60 7.66
C LEU A 741 4.18 8.20 8.81
N SER A 742 5.40 8.65 8.53
CA SER A 742 6.26 9.28 9.53
C SER A 742 5.61 10.51 10.15
N ARG A 743 5.19 11.46 9.33
CA ARG A 743 4.54 12.70 9.78
C ARG A 743 3.22 12.42 10.49
N GLY A 744 2.40 11.55 9.93
CA GLY A 744 1.10 11.20 10.48
C GLY A 744 1.18 10.50 11.83
N THR A 745 2.20 9.65 12.03
CA THR A 745 2.46 9.02 13.34
C THR A 745 2.86 10.05 14.40
N LEU A 746 3.74 10.99 14.08
CA LEU A 746 4.12 12.07 15.01
C LEU A 746 2.92 12.95 15.39
N ILE A 747 2.08 13.32 14.42
CA ILE A 747 0.85 14.08 14.65
C ILE A 747 -0.10 13.29 15.54
N SER A 748 -0.34 12.01 15.25
CA SER A 748 -1.20 11.13 16.05
C SER A 748 -0.67 11.00 17.47
N MET A 749 0.63 10.74 17.65
CA MET A 749 1.26 10.64 18.96
C MET A 749 1.07 11.92 19.78
N PHE A 750 1.27 13.09 19.16
CA PHE A 750 1.04 14.36 19.82
C PHE A 750 -0.43 14.54 20.22
N LEU A 751 -1.37 14.31 19.29
CA LEU A 751 -2.80 14.48 19.56
C LEU A 751 -3.31 13.50 20.61
N VAL A 752 -2.84 12.26 20.59
CA VAL A 752 -3.20 11.24 21.59
C VAL A 752 -2.63 11.59 22.98
N MET A 753 -1.44 12.17 23.07
CA MET A 753 -0.85 12.60 24.34
C MET A 753 -1.35 13.96 24.85
N PHE A 754 -1.89 14.81 23.97
CA PHE A 754 -2.32 16.16 24.34
C PHE A 754 -3.84 16.34 24.31
N VAL A 755 -4.49 15.96 23.21
CA VAL A 755 -5.92 16.25 22.97
C VAL A 755 -6.83 15.14 23.52
N LEU A 756 -6.49 13.87 23.27
CA LEU A 756 -7.32 12.74 23.70
C LEU A 756 -7.61 12.77 25.21
N PRO A 757 -6.64 13.01 26.10
CA PRO A 757 -6.90 13.03 27.54
C PRO A 757 -7.90 14.11 27.93
N GLN A 758 -7.87 15.25 27.24
CA GLN A 758 -8.82 16.35 27.44
C GLN A 758 -10.23 15.94 27.01
N ILE A 759 -10.36 15.29 25.86
CA ILE A 759 -11.62 14.78 25.33
C ILE A 759 -12.20 13.69 26.26
N LEU A 760 -11.37 12.79 26.78
CA LEU A 760 -11.80 11.75 27.73
C LEU A 760 -12.43 12.35 29.00
N VAL A 761 -11.80 13.38 29.59
CA VAL A 761 -12.35 14.03 30.79
C VAL A 761 -13.65 14.77 30.50
N LEU A 762 -13.72 15.51 29.39
CA LEU A 762 -14.94 16.25 29.01
C LEU A 762 -16.05 15.30 28.56
N GLY A 763 -15.71 14.19 27.90
CA GLY A 763 -16.63 13.18 27.39
C GLY A 763 -17.03 12.11 28.40
N ASP A 764 -16.52 12.15 29.64
CA ASP A 764 -16.82 11.13 30.68
C ASP A 764 -18.30 10.81 30.84
N ARG A 765 -19.17 11.84 30.83
CA ARG A 765 -20.62 11.66 30.94
C ARG A 765 -21.23 10.93 29.72
N ILE A 766 -20.64 11.11 28.54
CA ILE A 766 -21.08 10.42 27.31
C ILE A 766 -20.68 8.95 27.41
N VAL A 767 -19.43 8.67 27.80
CA VAL A 767 -18.93 7.31 27.95
C VAL A 767 -19.72 6.53 29.00
N GLU A 768 -20.03 7.15 30.16
CA GLU A 768 -20.81 6.51 31.24
C GLU A 768 -22.26 6.19 30.81
N LYS A 769 -22.91 7.08 30.04
CA LYS A 769 -24.28 6.89 29.55
C LYS A 769 -24.40 5.85 28.45
N THR A 770 -23.34 5.65 27.68
CA THR A 770 -23.32 4.76 26.50
C THR A 770 -22.61 3.42 26.79
N SER A 771 -22.11 3.21 28.03
CA SER A 771 -21.54 1.94 28.44
C SER A 771 -22.66 0.90 28.70
N PHE A 772 -22.49 -0.30 28.13
CA PHE A 772 -23.38 -1.43 28.35
C PHE A 772 -22.58 -2.59 28.94
N GLN A 773 -23.17 -3.27 29.94
CA GLN A 773 -22.60 -4.53 30.44
C GLN A 773 -23.36 -5.66 29.74
N VAL A 774 -22.65 -6.47 28.98
CA VAL A 774 -23.20 -7.76 28.56
C VAL A 774 -23.43 -8.57 29.85
N LYS A 775 -24.69 -8.71 30.22
CA LYS A 775 -25.06 -9.64 31.30
C LYS A 775 -24.75 -11.05 30.77
N LEU A 776 -23.55 -11.55 31.06
CA LEU A 776 -23.36 -12.99 31.07
C LEU A 776 -24.38 -13.57 32.05
N PRO A 777 -25.08 -14.68 31.70
CA PRO A 777 -26.03 -15.27 32.61
C PRO A 777 -25.33 -15.48 33.96
N ALA A 778 -25.84 -14.79 34.98
CA ALA A 778 -25.28 -14.88 36.32
C ALA A 778 -25.41 -16.34 36.76
N THR A 779 -24.30 -17.03 36.85
CA THR A 779 -24.25 -18.19 37.74
C THR A 779 -24.75 -17.72 39.10
N PRO A 780 -25.77 -18.33 39.69
CA PRO A 780 -26.30 -17.87 40.97
C PRO A 780 -25.13 -17.90 41.96
N ILE A 781 -24.70 -16.72 42.38
CA ILE A 781 -23.75 -16.56 43.46
C ILE A 781 -24.50 -17.02 44.71
N ALA A 782 -24.16 -18.21 45.18
CA ALA A 782 -24.62 -18.67 46.46
C ALA A 782 -24.34 -17.56 47.50
N SER A 783 -25.37 -17.16 48.23
CA SER A 783 -25.22 -16.18 49.31
C SER A 783 -24.25 -16.73 50.33
N GLN A 784 -22.97 -16.31 50.29
CA GLN A 784 -22.02 -16.65 51.32
C GLN A 784 -22.22 -15.71 52.49
N ARG A 785 -22.65 -16.27 53.63
CA ARG A 785 -22.56 -15.56 54.90
C ARG A 785 -21.07 -15.48 55.26
N LEU A 786 -20.50 -14.27 55.14
CA LEU A 786 -19.15 -14.01 55.64
C LEU A 786 -19.23 -13.91 57.16
N SER A 787 -18.68 -14.90 57.87
CA SER A 787 -18.46 -14.87 59.32
C SER A 787 -16.97 -14.89 59.58
N GLY A 788 -16.44 -13.86 60.26
CA GLY A 788 -15.03 -13.71 60.57
C GLY A 788 -14.34 -12.55 59.84
N THR A 789 -13.08 -12.27 60.16
CA THR A 789 -12.23 -11.26 59.51
C THR A 789 -11.88 -11.70 58.07
N THR A 790 -12.37 -10.99 57.08
CA THR A 790 -12.15 -11.32 55.66
C THR A 790 -11.58 -10.12 54.94
N PHE A 791 -10.48 -10.32 54.22
CA PHE A 791 -9.94 -9.31 53.33
C PHE A 791 -10.64 -9.41 51.98
N VAL A 792 -11.28 -8.32 51.53
CA VAL A 792 -11.95 -8.27 50.24
C VAL A 792 -11.19 -7.30 49.35
N ASN A 793 -10.52 -7.82 48.34
CA ASN A 793 -9.94 -7.01 47.27
C ASN A 793 -10.81 -7.10 46.01
N GLY A 794 -11.62 -6.07 45.79
CA GLY A 794 -12.54 -6.06 44.66
C GLY A 794 -13.78 -5.18 44.91
N ARG A 795 -14.78 -5.28 43.99
CA ARG A 795 -16.01 -4.49 44.06
C ARG A 795 -17.09 -5.23 44.86
N VAL A 796 -17.48 -4.68 45.99
CA VAL A 796 -18.63 -5.19 46.76
C VAL A 796 -19.90 -4.42 46.35
N ARG A 797 -20.93 -5.15 45.92
CA ARG A 797 -22.22 -4.60 45.55
C ARG A 797 -23.34 -5.36 46.28
N GLY A 798 -23.95 -4.70 47.26
CA GLY A 798 -25.00 -5.32 48.03
C GLY A 798 -25.40 -4.43 49.18
N ARG A 799 -26.36 -4.94 50.04
CA ARG A 799 -26.77 -4.30 51.26
C ARG A 799 -25.99 -4.92 52.43
N ILE A 800 -25.25 -4.13 53.17
CA ILE A 800 -24.54 -4.58 54.35
C ILE A 800 -25.34 -4.01 55.54
N SER A 801 -25.77 -4.87 56.47
CA SER A 801 -26.40 -4.47 57.70
C SER A 801 -25.68 -5.18 58.85
N GLY A 802 -25.17 -4.41 59.81
CA GLY A 802 -24.42 -4.94 60.95
C GLY A 802 -23.28 -4.01 61.36
N PHE A 803 -22.48 -4.42 62.30
CA PHE A 803 -21.25 -3.69 62.66
C PHE A 803 -20.12 -4.04 61.68
N VAL A 804 -19.51 -3.03 61.08
CA VAL A 804 -18.41 -3.19 60.14
C VAL A 804 -17.20 -2.45 60.75
N ASP A 805 -16.18 -3.23 61.10
CA ASP A 805 -14.86 -2.71 61.45
C ASP A 805 -13.88 -3.09 60.29
N ALA A 806 -13.60 -2.14 59.44
CA ALA A 806 -12.76 -2.36 58.27
C ALA A 806 -12.08 -1.06 57.80
N GLU A 807 -10.85 -1.19 57.35
CA GLU A 807 -10.16 -0.13 56.65
C GLU A 807 -10.53 -0.18 55.15
N ILE A 808 -11.14 0.89 54.65
CA ILE A 808 -11.63 0.97 53.29
C ILE A 808 -10.71 1.89 52.45
N HIS A 809 -9.91 1.32 51.59
CA HIS A 809 -9.16 2.03 50.55
C HIS A 809 -9.93 1.99 49.24
N GLY A 810 -10.72 3.00 48.93
CA GLY A 810 -11.50 3.06 47.68
C GLY A 810 -12.66 4.06 47.72
N VAL A 811 -13.52 3.97 46.71
CA VAL A 811 -14.72 4.82 46.59
C VAL A 811 -15.96 4.04 47.01
N VAL A 812 -16.64 4.54 48.05
CA VAL A 812 -17.94 4.01 48.46
C VAL A 812 -19.05 4.83 47.77
N LYS A 813 -19.90 4.14 46.98
CA LYS A 813 -21.01 4.77 46.25
C LYS A 813 -22.35 4.17 46.72
N GLY A 814 -23.19 4.93 47.35
CA GLY A 814 -24.52 4.48 47.83
C GLY A 814 -24.97 5.28 49.04
N ASP A 815 -26.21 4.97 49.51
CA ASP A 815 -26.75 5.55 50.72
C ASP A 815 -26.12 4.85 51.93
N ILE A 816 -25.38 5.61 52.74
CA ILE A 816 -24.74 5.12 53.95
C ILE A 816 -25.54 5.64 55.16
N SER A 817 -26.28 4.74 55.79
CA SER A 817 -26.87 4.99 57.14
C SER A 817 -26.04 4.32 58.20
N ALA A 818 -24.97 4.95 58.63
CA ALA A 818 -24.08 4.42 59.67
C ALA A 818 -23.52 5.55 60.51
N ILE A 819 -23.23 5.24 61.79
CA ILE A 819 -22.44 6.10 62.67
C ILE A 819 -20.98 5.77 62.42
N MET A 820 -20.24 6.71 61.78
CA MET A 820 -18.78 6.54 61.62
C MET A 820 -18.08 7.14 62.86
N SER A 821 -17.27 6.33 63.55
CA SER A 821 -16.36 6.82 64.56
C SER A 821 -14.91 6.71 64.01
N SER A 822 -14.21 7.82 63.97
CA SER A 822 -12.78 7.84 63.68
C SER A 822 -12.01 7.86 65.02
N GLY A 823 -11.72 6.72 65.59
CA GLY A 823 -10.90 6.61 66.80
C GLY A 823 -10.57 5.13 67.04
N SER A 824 -9.31 4.87 67.36
CA SER A 824 -8.89 3.56 67.87
C SER A 824 -9.59 3.32 69.22
N TYR A 825 -10.48 2.34 69.28
CA TYR A 825 -10.96 1.80 70.53
C TYR A 825 -10.02 0.68 70.97
N ASP A 826 -9.31 0.88 72.02
CA ASP A 826 -8.71 -0.17 72.80
C ASP A 826 -9.84 -1.02 73.40
N LEU A 827 -9.90 -2.30 73.00
CA LEU A 827 -10.78 -3.28 73.64
C LEU A 827 -10.29 -3.62 75.04
N PRO A 828 -11.14 -3.61 76.04
CA PRO A 828 -10.72 -4.17 77.37
C PRO A 828 -10.66 -5.70 77.27
N GLU A 829 -9.53 -6.24 77.58
CA GLU A 829 -9.38 -7.67 77.90
C GLU A 829 -10.26 -8.08 79.09
N GLY A 830 -11.13 -9.08 78.83
CA GLY A 830 -11.68 -9.84 79.94
C GLY A 830 -13.15 -10.19 79.93
N SER A 831 -13.35 -11.51 79.95
CA SER A 831 -14.53 -12.30 80.45
C SER A 831 -15.66 -12.62 79.40
N GLY A 832 -15.69 -13.80 78.84
CA GLY A 832 -16.38 -14.95 79.44
C GLY A 832 -17.79 -15.19 79.04
N GLN A 833 -17.94 -16.19 78.22
CA GLN A 833 -19.14 -17.08 77.93
C GLN A 833 -20.47 -16.50 77.41
N PRO A 834 -21.10 -17.19 76.46
CA PRO A 834 -22.39 -16.83 75.92
C PRO A 834 -23.57 -17.34 76.79
N PRO A 835 -24.71 -16.69 76.85
CA PRO A 835 -25.94 -17.30 77.29
C PRO A 835 -26.75 -17.91 76.22
N GLU A 836 -27.36 -19.05 76.61
CA GLU A 836 -28.25 -19.94 75.92
C GLU A 836 -29.57 -19.34 75.53
N ALA A 837 -30.17 -20.03 74.58
CA ALA A 837 -31.50 -19.82 74.05
C ALA A 837 -32.59 -19.93 75.05
N GLY A 838 -33.64 -19.07 74.85
CA GLY A 838 -34.88 -19.21 75.66
C GLY A 838 -36.05 -18.40 75.12
N ALA A 839 -36.97 -19.11 74.44
CA ALA A 839 -38.43 -18.95 74.39
C ALA A 839 -39.08 -17.64 73.99
N SER A 840 -39.89 -17.75 72.90
CA SER A 840 -41.07 -16.98 72.68
C SER A 840 -42.09 -17.01 73.82
N PRO A 841 -43.07 -16.07 73.97
CA PRO A 841 -44.33 -16.20 73.31
C PRO A 841 -45.06 -14.88 72.83
N GLU A 842 -45.83 -15.01 71.78
CA GLU A 842 -47.25 -14.81 71.57
C GLU A 842 -47.94 -13.44 71.89
N ASP A 843 -48.72 -13.09 70.82
CA ASP A 843 -50.07 -12.47 70.79
C ASP A 843 -50.27 -10.97 70.78
N THR A 844 -50.62 -10.49 69.64
CA THR A 844 -51.75 -9.64 69.13
C THR A 844 -52.55 -8.76 70.10
N PRO A 845 -53.45 -7.86 69.67
CA PRO A 845 -53.51 -6.97 68.48
C PRO A 845 -53.99 -5.52 68.89
N ASN A 846 -54.02 -4.57 68.02
CA ASN A 846 -55.15 -3.71 67.73
C ASN A 846 -54.84 -2.51 66.81
N THR A 847 -55.66 -2.41 65.84
CA THR A 847 -55.95 -1.31 64.91
C THR A 847 -56.95 -0.31 65.56
N PRO A 848 -57.44 0.72 64.86
CA PRO A 848 -56.93 2.04 64.42
C PRO A 848 -57.70 3.22 65.09
N PRO A 849 -57.80 4.44 64.60
CA PRO A 849 -58.43 4.92 63.39
C PRO A 849 -57.83 6.19 62.78
N ALA A 850 -58.00 6.35 61.52
CA ALA A 850 -58.83 7.14 60.66
C ALA A 850 -58.85 8.68 60.80
N ASP A 851 -58.82 9.23 59.64
CA ASP A 851 -59.46 10.44 59.06
C ASP A 851 -58.46 11.58 58.77
N SER A 852 -58.41 12.11 57.70
CA SER A 852 -59.30 12.51 56.58
C SER A 852 -58.64 13.79 55.93
N VAL A 853 -58.81 13.87 54.70
CA VAL A 853 -59.42 14.85 53.83
C VAL A 853 -58.58 15.84 53.07
N THR A 854 -58.73 15.67 51.81
CA THR A 854 -58.82 16.67 50.69
C THR A 854 -57.54 17.54 50.38
N GLY A 855 -57.22 17.85 49.20
CA GLY A 855 -57.84 17.71 47.89
C GLY A 855 -57.06 18.61 46.89
N LYS A 856 -57.24 18.27 45.63
CA LYS A 856 -57.24 19.11 44.43
C LYS A 856 -55.89 19.60 43.87
N GLU A 857 -55.54 19.05 42.75
CA GLU A 857 -55.82 19.55 41.38
C GLU A 857 -55.04 20.80 40.97
N GLY A 858 -54.37 20.69 39.83
CA GLY A 858 -54.13 21.80 38.92
C GLY A 858 -52.93 21.60 38.02
N ASP A 859 -53.20 20.97 36.93
CA ASP A 859 -52.81 21.17 35.53
C ASP A 859 -51.68 22.11 35.15
N ALA A 860 -50.93 21.54 34.19
CA ALA A 860 -50.59 22.08 32.87
C ALA A 860 -49.51 23.20 32.77
N GLN A 861 -48.42 22.89 32.23
CA GLN A 861 -47.98 23.08 30.82
C GLN A 861 -46.62 22.45 30.61
#